data_c46a7ed141b82d18ce3aa1f7cf1a3801
#
_entry.id   c46a7ed141b82d18ce3aa1f7cf1a3801
#
_cell.length_a   1.000
_cell.length_b   1.000
_cell.length_c   1.000
_cell.angle_alpha   90.00
_cell.angle_beta   90.00
_cell.angle_gamma   90.00
#
_symmetry.space_group_name_H-M   'P 1'
#
loop_
_entity.id
_entity.type
_entity.pdbx_description
1 polymer ?
#
loop_
_entity_poly.entity_id
_entity_poly.type
_entity_poly.pdbx_seq_one_letter_code
_entity_poly.pdbx_strand_id
1 'polypeptide(L)'
;LQIVSTDKEKCKACYACVRNCPVKAIKIEDQKAEVLEERCIACGSCVRVCSQEAKKIYSFKDEVLARIKKGDKVIGLLAPSYPVSFYPLKPEEVHGKLLAFGFSKIEEVTAGVEIILPEYGNYLREAKDYVISSACPAIVSLIEKHYPELVNHLAPIKSPMGALAKYLKTQEPKSFLVFIGPCIAKKNEALNFNESHIDAVLTFKEIKEMLKEVAPRRVSEYPRNFTQSFPLPGGLIKSLKHRGYEIESQRGISIEGQEQVIETLESLKEKKVSGVLFYDLLFCRGCIDGPEIDSVLTYIERRQYLLELSKENKKILVKKPVGNFRVKYTVKARELPLPTEEEIREILAYTDKFQPEDELNCGACGYNSCREKAIAVYQGLAEIDMCLPFLLKKTRGEAEFYRNKYEMENRKKYYLDGITGQTEKIIEVKKLIEKAALSDGNVLIQGESGVGKEIAARTIHYLSERAEKPFVAINCAAIPENLLESELFGYEEGAFTGAKKGGKAGKIEQADGGTLFLDEIGDMPLNMQVKLLRFIQNREFERVGSNAPRKVDIRIIAATNQPLAKLVKEGRFRMDLYYRLNVFNISIPPLRERRDDIPLLINRFMIEFCERRKMVPKIVTREAMSILMNYSWPGNIRELQNVIERAYYLAEGNLIKPEHLPAQITSKALSGEKVTKITTFKEAVAEVEKKLIIEGLKATNYNKLACARLLGIPRATLYQKIKEYGIKI
;
A
#
# COMPACT_ATOMS: atom_id res chain seq x y z
N LEU A 1 13.98 -25.30 23.46
CA LEU A 1 14.78 -24.84 22.29
C LEU A 1 13.92 -24.92 21.03
N GLN A 2 13.76 -23.80 20.34
CA GLN A 2 12.88 -23.69 19.19
C GLN A 2 13.46 -24.44 17.97
N ILE A 3 12.75 -25.46 17.47
CA ILE A 3 13.21 -26.29 16.35
C ILE A 3 13.08 -25.58 15.01
N VAL A 4 12.02 -24.81 14.82
CA VAL A 4 11.77 -24.03 13.60
C VAL A 4 11.59 -22.58 13.99
N SER A 5 12.45 -21.71 13.49
CA SER A 5 12.38 -20.26 13.71
C SER A 5 12.15 -19.50 12.41
N THR A 6 11.96 -18.19 12.52
CA THR A 6 11.80 -17.32 11.35
C THR A 6 12.89 -16.25 11.35
N ASP A 7 13.57 -16.13 10.22
CA ASP A 7 14.42 -14.98 9.90
C ASP A 7 13.52 -13.81 9.52
N LYS A 8 13.38 -12.83 10.41
CA LYS A 8 12.47 -11.69 10.24
C LYS A 8 12.88 -10.78 9.07
N GLU A 9 14.16 -10.71 8.73
CA GLU A 9 14.65 -9.88 7.61
C GLU A 9 14.24 -10.47 6.25
N LYS A 10 14.34 -11.80 6.11
CA LYS A 10 13.93 -12.51 4.90
C LYS A 10 12.41 -12.66 4.76
N CYS A 11 11.65 -12.56 5.85
CA CYS A 11 10.20 -12.72 5.81
C CYS A 11 9.52 -11.55 5.08
N LYS A 12 8.70 -11.85 4.06
CA LYS A 12 7.99 -10.88 3.20
C LYS A 12 6.47 -10.91 3.39
N ALA A 13 5.96 -11.37 4.53
CA ALA A 13 4.53 -11.38 4.85
C ALA A 13 3.62 -12.04 3.77
N CYS A 14 4.12 -13.08 3.09
CA CYS A 14 3.35 -13.77 2.04
C CYS A 14 2.31 -14.77 2.59
N TYR A 15 2.32 -15.01 3.88
CA TYR A 15 1.42 -15.92 4.65
C TYR A 15 1.38 -17.37 4.16
N ALA A 16 2.27 -17.78 3.24
CA ALA A 16 2.33 -19.17 2.77
C ALA A 16 2.51 -20.18 3.92
N CYS A 17 3.33 -19.84 4.93
CA CYS A 17 3.52 -20.68 6.11
C CYS A 17 2.27 -20.79 6.99
N VAL A 18 1.44 -19.74 7.08
CA VAL A 18 0.15 -19.75 7.82
C VAL A 18 -0.86 -20.65 7.11
N ARG A 19 -0.98 -20.49 5.77
CA ARG A 19 -1.87 -21.32 4.93
C ARG A 19 -1.57 -22.81 5.06
N ASN A 20 -0.30 -23.16 5.05
CA ASN A 20 0.16 -24.55 5.05
C ASN A 20 0.46 -25.11 6.45
N CYS A 21 0.24 -24.35 7.52
CA CYS A 21 0.40 -24.86 8.88
C CYS A 21 -0.87 -25.61 9.32
N PRO A 22 -0.81 -26.94 9.47
CA PRO A 22 -2.00 -27.73 9.76
C PRO A 22 -2.57 -27.46 11.16
N VAL A 23 -1.75 -26.97 12.08
CA VAL A 23 -2.12 -26.69 13.48
C VAL A 23 -2.14 -25.21 13.81
N LYS A 24 -2.04 -24.34 12.80
CA LYS A 24 -2.03 -22.88 12.96
C LYS A 24 -1.05 -22.41 14.08
N ALA A 25 0.16 -22.96 14.06
CA ALA A 25 1.24 -22.61 14.99
C ALA A 25 2.12 -21.45 14.48
N ILE A 26 1.61 -20.61 13.59
CA ILE A 26 2.31 -19.44 13.04
C ILE A 26 1.52 -18.19 13.43
N LYS A 27 2.11 -17.38 14.28
CA LYS A 27 1.63 -16.04 14.63
C LYS A 27 2.15 -15.03 13.60
N ILE A 28 1.34 -14.04 13.25
CA ILE A 28 1.78 -12.87 12.51
C ILE A 28 1.76 -11.67 13.45
N GLU A 29 2.89 -10.97 13.52
CA GLU A 29 3.09 -9.77 14.32
C GLU A 29 4.01 -8.81 13.55
N ASP A 30 3.63 -7.55 13.41
CA ASP A 30 4.34 -6.54 12.61
C ASP A 30 4.64 -7.04 11.19
N GLN A 31 3.65 -7.69 10.56
CA GLN A 31 3.77 -8.31 9.25
C GLN A 31 4.88 -9.38 9.15
N LYS A 32 5.34 -9.94 10.26
CA LYS A 32 6.34 -11.01 10.29
C LYS A 32 5.76 -12.27 10.90
N ALA A 33 6.15 -13.40 10.31
CA ALA A 33 5.70 -14.69 10.79
C ALA A 33 6.60 -15.18 11.93
N GLU A 34 6.01 -15.62 13.01
CA GLU A 34 6.69 -16.23 14.15
C GLU A 34 6.13 -17.63 14.41
N VAL A 35 7.00 -18.60 14.74
CA VAL A 35 6.56 -19.97 15.06
C VAL A 35 6.34 -20.09 16.56
N LEU A 36 5.15 -20.50 16.94
CA LEU A 36 4.79 -20.75 18.35
C LEU A 36 5.22 -22.16 18.75
N GLU A 37 6.24 -22.27 19.57
CA GLU A 37 6.82 -23.56 19.98
C GLU A 37 5.82 -24.45 20.69
N GLU A 38 4.99 -23.89 21.56
CA GLU A 38 3.96 -24.60 22.31
C GLU A 38 2.91 -25.25 21.43
N ARG A 39 2.65 -24.74 20.23
CA ARG A 39 1.71 -25.28 19.26
C ARG A 39 2.39 -26.07 18.14
N CYS A 40 3.65 -25.78 17.86
CA CYS A 40 4.38 -26.34 16.74
C CYS A 40 4.65 -27.84 16.93
N ILE A 41 4.29 -28.67 15.95
CA ILE A 41 4.55 -30.12 15.92
C ILE A 41 5.82 -30.48 15.13
N ALA A 42 6.61 -29.50 14.74
CA ALA A 42 7.84 -29.62 13.97
C ALA A 42 7.70 -30.43 12.66
N CYS A 43 6.53 -30.43 12.01
CA CYS A 43 6.27 -31.18 10.77
C CYS A 43 7.06 -30.68 9.54
N GLY A 44 7.54 -29.44 9.56
CA GLY A 44 8.33 -28.85 8.47
C GLY A 44 7.52 -28.31 7.28
N SER A 45 6.19 -28.33 7.32
CA SER A 45 5.35 -27.80 6.22
C SER A 45 5.65 -26.33 5.91
N CYS A 46 5.85 -25.50 6.93
CA CYS A 46 6.21 -24.09 6.77
C CYS A 46 7.59 -23.87 6.16
N VAL A 47 8.54 -24.80 6.37
CA VAL A 47 9.87 -24.75 5.76
C VAL A 47 9.78 -25.06 4.27
N ARG A 48 9.04 -26.11 3.91
CA ARG A 48 8.85 -26.58 2.53
C ARG A 48 8.22 -25.51 1.62
N VAL A 49 7.28 -24.72 2.14
CA VAL A 49 6.51 -23.73 1.34
C VAL A 49 7.11 -22.32 1.34
N CYS A 50 8.18 -22.09 2.10
CA CYS A 50 8.77 -20.77 2.22
C CYS A 50 9.71 -20.45 1.04
N SER A 51 9.20 -19.82 0.00
CA SER A 51 10.00 -19.38 -1.17
C SER A 51 11.06 -18.32 -0.85
N GLN A 52 10.95 -17.66 0.33
CA GLN A 52 11.92 -16.68 0.79
C GLN A 52 13.03 -17.28 1.65
N GLU A 53 13.01 -18.59 1.88
CA GLU A 53 13.95 -19.28 2.78
C GLU A 53 14.07 -18.63 4.17
N ALA A 54 12.98 -17.99 4.61
CA ALA A 54 12.93 -17.30 5.90
C ALA A 54 12.75 -18.26 7.09
N LYS A 55 12.38 -19.53 6.85
CA LYS A 55 12.24 -20.53 7.92
C LYS A 55 13.56 -21.26 8.11
N LYS A 56 14.09 -21.17 9.34
CA LYS A 56 15.34 -21.82 9.74
C LYS A 56 15.03 -23.00 10.64
N ILE A 57 15.77 -24.10 10.44
CA ILE A 57 15.73 -25.30 11.27
C ILE A 57 16.94 -25.26 12.19
N TYR A 58 16.73 -25.57 13.47
CA TYR A 58 17.84 -25.70 14.42
C TYR A 58 18.83 -26.76 13.92
N SER A 59 20.13 -26.44 13.90
CA SER A 59 21.17 -27.31 13.36
C SER A 59 22.12 -27.80 14.45
N PHE A 60 22.41 -29.10 14.42
CA PHE A 60 23.41 -29.73 15.26
C PHE A 60 24.77 -29.92 14.56
N LYS A 61 24.95 -29.33 13.36
CA LYS A 61 26.18 -29.56 12.55
C LYS A 61 27.44 -29.22 13.33
N ASP A 62 27.49 -28.07 13.96
CA ASP A 62 28.68 -27.61 14.67
C ASP A 62 29.03 -28.49 15.88
N GLU A 63 28.02 -28.95 16.60
CA GLU A 63 28.20 -29.86 17.72
C GLU A 63 28.76 -31.23 17.28
N VAL A 64 28.17 -31.81 16.21
CA VAL A 64 28.63 -33.09 15.66
C VAL A 64 30.08 -32.97 15.12
N LEU A 65 30.39 -31.89 14.40
CA LEU A 65 31.74 -31.61 13.91
C LEU A 65 32.74 -31.47 15.07
N ALA A 66 32.39 -30.78 16.14
CA ALA A 66 33.26 -30.63 17.30
C ALA A 66 33.55 -31.97 17.96
N ARG A 67 32.56 -32.86 18.09
CA ARG A 67 32.72 -34.20 18.69
C ARG A 67 33.61 -35.11 17.83
N ILE A 68 33.40 -35.08 16.51
CA ILE A 68 34.25 -35.86 15.57
C ILE A 68 35.70 -35.36 15.62
N LYS A 69 35.93 -34.04 15.57
CA LYS A 69 37.29 -33.46 15.67
C LYS A 69 37.99 -33.77 16.99
N LYS A 70 37.25 -33.88 18.08
CA LYS A 70 37.76 -34.25 19.41
C LYS A 70 38.15 -35.73 19.48
N GLY A 71 37.72 -36.54 18.52
CA GLY A 71 37.96 -37.98 18.53
C GLY A 71 36.98 -38.76 19.44
N ASP A 72 35.86 -38.16 19.79
CA ASP A 72 34.79 -38.83 20.55
C ASP A 72 34.22 -40.00 19.73
N LYS A 73 33.75 -41.06 20.38
CA LYS A 73 33.07 -42.17 19.73
C LYS A 73 31.67 -41.75 19.24
N VAL A 74 31.57 -41.29 18.00
CA VAL A 74 30.34 -40.84 17.39
C VAL A 74 29.71 -41.99 16.60
N ILE A 75 28.46 -42.37 16.93
CA ILE A 75 27.71 -43.43 16.25
C ILE A 75 26.56 -42.79 15.47
N GLY A 76 26.47 -43.04 14.18
CA GLY A 76 25.38 -42.59 13.31
C GLY A 76 24.22 -43.59 13.30
N LEU A 77 22.99 -43.10 13.62
CA LEU A 77 21.73 -43.83 13.48
C LEU A 77 21.04 -43.42 12.20
N LEU A 78 21.11 -44.22 11.17
CA LEU A 78 20.70 -43.87 9.82
C LEU A 78 19.25 -44.28 9.57
N ALA A 79 18.41 -43.31 9.22
CA ALA A 79 17.00 -43.56 8.92
C ALA A 79 16.84 -44.42 7.65
N PRO A 80 15.92 -45.41 7.63
CA PRO A 80 15.83 -46.39 6.54
C PRO A 80 15.39 -45.82 5.18
N SER A 81 15.03 -44.55 5.13
CA SER A 81 14.74 -43.81 3.88
C SER A 81 15.98 -43.20 3.22
N TYR A 82 17.17 -43.37 3.77
CA TYR A 82 18.40 -42.78 3.20
C TYR A 82 18.71 -43.24 1.75
N PRO A 83 18.42 -44.48 1.32
CA PRO A 83 18.76 -44.89 -0.07
C PRO A 83 18.07 -43.98 -1.11
N VAL A 84 16.83 -43.57 -0.88
CA VAL A 84 16.14 -42.70 -1.83
C VAL A 84 16.63 -41.25 -1.79
N SER A 85 17.13 -40.78 -0.66
CA SER A 85 17.71 -39.45 -0.56
C SER A 85 19.07 -39.35 -1.17
N PHE A 86 19.91 -40.39 -1.03
CA PHE A 86 21.30 -40.40 -1.52
C PHE A 86 21.42 -40.97 -2.93
N TYR A 87 20.33 -41.42 -3.57
CA TYR A 87 20.38 -41.88 -4.95
C TYR A 87 21.13 -40.87 -5.86
N PRO A 88 22.05 -41.29 -6.78
CA PRO A 88 22.30 -42.66 -7.22
C PRO A 88 23.35 -43.45 -6.42
N LEU A 89 23.86 -42.90 -5.29
CA LEU A 89 24.82 -43.66 -4.47
C LEU A 89 24.19 -44.96 -3.92
N LYS A 90 24.98 -46.03 -3.98
CA LYS A 90 24.54 -47.30 -3.38
C LYS A 90 24.61 -47.21 -1.85
N PRO A 91 23.78 -47.99 -1.12
CA PRO A 91 23.80 -48.00 0.35
C PRO A 91 25.21 -48.16 0.96
N GLU A 92 26.03 -49.03 0.40
CA GLU A 92 27.41 -49.28 0.86
C GLU A 92 28.30 -48.05 0.73
N GLU A 93 28.12 -47.27 -0.34
CA GLU A 93 28.88 -46.05 -0.59
C GLU A 93 28.49 -44.97 0.40
N VAL A 94 27.18 -44.85 0.77
CA VAL A 94 26.73 -43.92 1.78
C VAL A 94 27.32 -44.24 3.15
N HIS A 95 27.31 -45.52 3.55
CA HIS A 95 27.97 -45.97 4.78
C HIS A 95 29.48 -45.70 4.75
N GLY A 96 30.12 -45.97 3.62
CA GLY A 96 31.55 -45.70 3.41
C GLY A 96 31.89 -44.21 3.55
N LYS A 97 31.08 -43.33 3.01
CA LYS A 97 31.24 -41.86 3.20
C LYS A 97 31.10 -41.42 4.66
N LEU A 98 30.08 -41.90 5.36
CA LEU A 98 29.87 -41.57 6.76
C LEU A 98 31.04 -42.03 7.64
N LEU A 99 31.54 -43.24 7.43
CA LEU A 99 32.72 -43.74 8.15
C LEU A 99 34.00 -42.97 7.80
N ALA A 100 34.17 -42.60 6.53
CA ALA A 100 35.30 -41.77 6.09
C ALA A 100 35.24 -40.35 6.66
N PHE A 101 34.03 -39.80 6.90
CA PHE A 101 33.83 -38.51 7.51
C PHE A 101 34.22 -38.44 9.01
N GLY A 102 34.22 -39.60 9.68
CA GLY A 102 34.64 -39.69 11.08
C GLY A 102 33.64 -40.32 12.04
N PHE A 103 32.51 -40.81 11.53
CA PHE A 103 31.64 -41.64 12.37
C PHE A 103 32.36 -42.94 12.71
N SER A 104 32.33 -43.35 13.98
CA SER A 104 32.99 -44.58 14.46
C SER A 104 32.22 -45.82 14.04
N LYS A 105 30.92 -45.73 13.93
CA LYS A 105 30.01 -46.81 13.59
C LYS A 105 28.73 -46.24 12.97
N ILE A 106 28.09 -46.96 12.05
CA ILE A 106 26.78 -46.65 11.49
C ILE A 106 25.83 -47.81 11.79
N GLU A 107 24.71 -47.48 12.40
CA GLU A 107 23.61 -48.42 12.67
C GLU A 107 22.35 -47.96 11.93
N GLU A 108 21.62 -48.87 11.33
CA GLU A 108 20.33 -48.53 10.69
C GLU A 108 19.20 -48.57 11.71
N VAL A 109 18.32 -47.58 11.67
CA VAL A 109 17.15 -47.48 12.59
C VAL A 109 16.16 -48.63 12.38
N THR A 110 16.28 -49.40 11.31
CA THR A 110 15.59 -50.67 11.11
C THR A 110 15.83 -51.65 12.26
N ALA A 111 17.02 -51.65 12.90
CA ALA A 111 17.27 -52.42 14.12
C ALA A 111 16.39 -51.97 15.27
N GLY A 112 16.13 -50.67 15.40
CA GLY A 112 15.18 -50.12 16.38
C GLY A 112 13.72 -50.52 16.11
N VAL A 113 13.35 -50.70 14.86
CA VAL A 113 12.03 -51.27 14.49
C VAL A 113 11.91 -52.68 15.07
N GLU A 114 12.92 -53.54 14.88
CA GLU A 114 12.89 -54.89 15.40
C GLU A 114 12.79 -54.93 16.93
N ILE A 115 13.36 -53.99 17.65
CA ILE A 115 13.27 -53.84 19.10
C ILE A 115 11.84 -53.57 19.56
N ILE A 116 11.12 -52.69 18.86
CA ILE A 116 9.77 -52.29 19.27
C ILE A 116 8.64 -53.25 18.84
N LEU A 117 8.86 -54.08 17.80
CA LEU A 117 7.84 -55.01 17.30
C LEU A 117 7.25 -55.92 18.36
N PRO A 118 8.03 -56.57 19.25
CA PRO A 118 7.51 -57.38 20.36
C PRO A 118 6.70 -56.55 21.37
N GLU A 119 7.12 -55.30 21.65
CA GLU A 119 6.36 -54.44 22.55
C GLU A 119 4.98 -54.08 21.97
N TYR A 120 4.94 -53.70 20.68
CA TYR A 120 3.66 -53.46 19.97
C TYR A 120 2.79 -54.72 19.94
N GLY A 121 3.36 -55.86 19.57
CA GLY A 121 2.61 -57.13 19.49
C GLY A 121 1.97 -57.55 20.81
N ASN A 122 2.72 -57.42 21.90
CA ASN A 122 2.19 -57.71 23.23
C ASN A 122 1.15 -56.69 23.69
N TYR A 123 1.43 -55.39 23.48
CA TYR A 123 0.50 -54.32 23.85
C TYR A 123 -0.85 -54.42 23.13
N LEU A 124 -0.83 -54.72 21.82
CA LEU A 124 -2.05 -54.87 21.00
C LEU A 124 -2.90 -56.09 21.40
N ARG A 125 -2.29 -57.16 21.91
CA ARG A 125 -3.02 -58.31 22.42
C ARG A 125 -3.79 -58.02 23.72
N GLU A 126 -3.27 -57.13 24.54
CA GLU A 126 -3.84 -56.70 25.81
C GLU A 126 -4.80 -55.50 25.68
N ALA A 127 -4.75 -54.81 24.57
CA ALA A 127 -5.55 -53.61 24.34
C ALA A 127 -7.05 -53.90 24.31
N LYS A 128 -7.82 -53.18 25.13
CA LYS A 128 -9.28 -53.23 25.20
C LYS A 128 -9.95 -52.19 24.31
N ASP A 129 -9.21 -51.19 23.92
CA ASP A 129 -9.65 -50.06 23.07
C ASP A 129 -8.67 -49.89 21.92
N TYR A 130 -9.00 -48.99 21.01
CA TYR A 130 -8.11 -48.71 19.87
C TYR A 130 -6.78 -48.11 20.32
N VAL A 131 -5.74 -48.36 19.52
CA VAL A 131 -4.37 -47.90 19.77
C VAL A 131 -3.88 -47.12 18.58
N ILE A 132 -3.25 -45.99 18.85
CA ILE A 132 -2.60 -45.15 17.84
C ILE A 132 -1.07 -45.35 17.93
N SER A 133 -0.41 -45.54 16.79
CA SER A 133 1.03 -45.75 16.73
C SER A 133 1.80 -44.47 17.20
N SER A 134 2.84 -44.69 18.00
CA SER A 134 3.75 -43.64 18.50
C SER A 134 5.07 -43.56 17.72
N ALA A 135 5.19 -44.25 16.59
CA ALA A 135 6.41 -44.33 15.80
C ALA A 135 6.77 -42.99 15.13
N CYS A 136 5.77 -42.17 14.79
CA CYS A 136 5.94 -40.84 14.17
C CYS A 136 5.91 -39.73 15.23
N PRO A 137 7.03 -38.99 15.47
CA PRO A 137 7.07 -37.95 16.50
C PRO A 137 6.20 -36.74 16.19
N ALA A 138 5.88 -36.47 14.91
CA ALA A 138 4.94 -35.42 14.54
C ALA A 138 3.50 -35.77 14.96
N ILE A 139 3.11 -37.05 14.87
CA ILE A 139 1.80 -37.56 15.35
C ILE A 139 1.75 -37.46 16.88
N VAL A 140 2.79 -37.89 17.57
CA VAL A 140 2.86 -37.78 19.04
C VAL A 140 2.70 -36.33 19.48
N SER A 141 3.48 -35.42 18.88
CA SER A 141 3.38 -33.98 19.19
C SER A 141 2.02 -33.39 18.84
N LEU A 142 1.40 -33.84 17.74
CA LEU A 142 0.06 -33.43 17.34
C LEU A 142 -0.97 -33.82 18.40
N ILE A 143 -0.94 -35.07 18.86
CA ILE A 143 -1.88 -35.57 19.85
C ILE A 143 -1.64 -34.91 21.22
N GLU A 144 -0.40 -34.86 21.70
CA GLU A 144 -0.09 -34.24 22.99
C GLU A 144 -0.49 -32.74 23.06
N LYS A 145 -0.39 -32.01 21.94
CA LYS A 145 -0.62 -30.55 21.90
C LYS A 145 -2.00 -30.13 21.44
N HIS A 146 -2.67 -30.94 20.60
CA HIS A 146 -3.92 -30.53 19.94
C HIS A 146 -5.10 -31.49 20.12
N TYR A 147 -4.84 -32.73 20.59
CA TYR A 147 -5.86 -33.75 20.83
C TYR A 147 -5.65 -34.40 22.21
N PRO A 148 -5.75 -33.64 23.32
CA PRO A 148 -5.44 -34.12 24.67
C PRO A 148 -6.28 -35.36 25.09
N GLU A 149 -7.49 -35.48 24.59
CA GLU A 149 -8.40 -36.62 24.81
C GLU A 149 -7.91 -37.92 24.21
N LEU A 150 -7.04 -37.88 23.19
CA LEU A 150 -6.50 -39.05 22.51
C LEU A 150 -5.12 -39.49 23.05
N VAL A 151 -4.53 -38.77 24.00
CA VAL A 151 -3.19 -39.10 24.55
C VAL A 151 -3.12 -40.50 25.16
N ASN A 152 -4.19 -40.96 25.82
CA ASN A 152 -4.25 -42.26 26.41
C ASN A 152 -4.35 -43.43 25.41
N HIS A 153 -4.66 -43.12 24.16
CA HIS A 153 -4.73 -44.09 23.04
C HIS A 153 -3.39 -44.23 22.32
N LEU A 154 -2.41 -43.35 22.57
CA LEU A 154 -1.05 -43.51 22.04
C LEU A 154 -0.40 -44.76 22.62
N ALA A 155 0.18 -45.62 21.79
CA ALA A 155 0.98 -46.74 22.22
C ALA A 155 2.11 -46.24 23.13
N PRO A 156 2.23 -46.72 24.39
CA PRO A 156 3.25 -46.25 25.33
C PRO A 156 4.63 -46.85 24.98
N ILE A 157 5.04 -46.71 23.72
CA ILE A 157 6.22 -47.36 23.15
C ILE A 157 7.12 -46.28 22.52
N LYS A 158 8.44 -46.36 22.78
CA LYS A 158 9.41 -45.44 22.17
C LYS A 158 9.39 -45.55 20.63
N SER A 159 9.74 -44.47 19.95
CA SER A 159 9.97 -44.53 18.52
C SER A 159 11.13 -45.48 18.17
N PRO A 160 11.24 -45.99 16.93
CA PRO A 160 12.38 -46.83 16.52
C PRO A 160 13.74 -46.15 16.78
N MET A 161 13.85 -44.84 16.56
CA MET A 161 15.06 -44.08 16.89
C MET A 161 15.39 -44.11 18.41
N GLY A 162 14.39 -43.79 19.25
CA GLY A 162 14.57 -43.75 20.70
C GLY A 162 14.85 -45.15 21.31
N ALA A 163 14.22 -46.20 20.72
CA ALA A 163 14.49 -47.58 21.16
C ALA A 163 15.92 -48.03 20.82
N LEU A 164 16.39 -47.78 19.61
CA LEU A 164 17.77 -48.09 19.19
C LEU A 164 18.76 -47.28 20.01
N ALA A 165 18.53 -45.99 20.23
CA ALA A 165 19.42 -45.16 21.02
C ALA A 165 19.55 -45.66 22.45
N LYS A 166 18.43 -46.02 23.13
CA LYS A 166 18.44 -46.62 24.47
C LYS A 166 19.23 -47.92 24.49
N TYR A 167 19.02 -48.79 23.50
CA TYR A 167 19.76 -50.04 23.38
C TYR A 167 21.25 -49.79 23.22
N LEU A 168 21.67 -48.88 22.36
CA LEU A 168 23.09 -48.58 22.18
C LEU A 168 23.75 -47.92 23.42
N LYS A 169 23.06 -47.05 24.09
CA LYS A 169 23.55 -46.44 25.34
C LYS A 169 23.74 -47.47 26.49
N THR A 170 22.97 -48.56 26.51
CA THR A 170 23.23 -49.66 27.48
C THR A 170 24.50 -50.43 27.15
N GLN A 171 24.88 -50.52 25.88
CA GLN A 171 26.11 -51.21 25.46
C GLN A 171 27.31 -50.27 25.48
N GLU A 172 27.15 -49.05 25.09
CA GLU A 172 28.19 -48.05 24.93
C GLU A 172 27.77 -46.69 25.56
N PRO A 173 27.77 -46.57 26.91
CA PRO A 173 27.20 -45.40 27.59
C PRO A 173 27.85 -44.08 27.24
N LYS A 174 29.13 -44.08 26.86
CA LYS A 174 29.91 -42.87 26.54
C LYS A 174 29.84 -42.45 25.06
N SER A 175 29.19 -43.24 24.19
CA SER A 175 29.07 -42.89 22.77
C SER A 175 28.19 -41.68 22.54
N PHE A 176 28.54 -40.86 21.57
CA PHE A 176 27.72 -39.74 21.11
C PHE A 176 26.84 -40.22 19.94
N LEU A 177 25.52 -40.24 20.15
CA LEU A 177 24.56 -40.80 19.23
C LEU A 177 23.95 -39.71 18.33
N VAL A 178 24.11 -39.84 17.02
CA VAL A 178 23.62 -38.88 16.03
C VAL A 178 22.60 -39.56 15.13
N PHE A 179 21.35 -39.14 15.18
CA PHE A 179 20.36 -39.59 14.21
C PHE A 179 20.53 -38.82 12.90
N ILE A 180 20.47 -39.53 11.79
CA ILE A 180 20.56 -38.98 10.43
C ILE A 180 19.32 -39.38 9.64
N GLY A 181 18.47 -38.37 9.27
CA GLY A 181 17.18 -38.69 8.64
C GLY A 181 16.43 -37.53 8.01
N PRO A 182 15.24 -37.80 7.42
CA PRO A 182 14.47 -36.81 6.65
C PRO A 182 13.53 -35.94 7.50
N CYS A 183 13.54 -36.09 8.81
CA CYS A 183 12.43 -35.64 9.66
C CYS A 183 12.87 -34.55 10.65
N ILE A 184 12.25 -33.36 10.54
CA ILE A 184 12.48 -32.25 11.48
C ILE A 184 11.92 -32.56 12.87
N ALA A 185 10.77 -33.28 12.95
CA ALA A 185 10.19 -33.68 14.22
C ALA A 185 11.08 -34.60 15.06
N LYS A 186 12.07 -35.26 14.44
CA LYS A 186 13.08 -36.04 15.18
C LYS A 186 14.04 -35.15 15.97
N LYS A 187 14.28 -33.87 15.54
CA LYS A 187 15.02 -32.89 16.33
C LYS A 187 14.22 -32.52 17.60
N ASN A 188 12.89 -32.39 17.45
CA ASN A 188 12.02 -32.15 18.59
C ASN A 188 11.98 -33.33 19.57
N GLU A 189 11.93 -34.56 19.03
CA GLU A 189 12.01 -35.77 19.86
C GLU A 189 13.33 -35.85 20.64
N ALA A 190 14.45 -35.51 20.03
CA ALA A 190 15.75 -35.55 20.68
C ALA A 190 15.89 -34.52 21.83
N LEU A 191 15.36 -33.32 21.63
CA LEU A 191 15.52 -32.22 22.58
C LEU A 191 14.43 -32.14 23.65
N ASN A 192 13.19 -32.46 23.31
CA ASN A 192 12.03 -32.15 24.14
C ASN A 192 11.27 -33.39 24.66
N PHE A 193 11.72 -34.62 24.31
CA PHE A 193 11.14 -35.84 24.84
C PHE A 193 12.09 -36.40 25.91
N ASN A 194 11.54 -36.57 27.10
CA ASN A 194 12.27 -37.18 28.20
C ASN A 194 12.81 -38.57 27.79
N GLU A 195 14.05 -38.88 28.10
CA GLU A 195 14.72 -40.16 27.83
C GLU A 195 14.88 -40.48 26.32
N SER A 196 15.10 -39.47 25.43
CA SER A 196 15.36 -39.75 24.00
C SER A 196 16.65 -40.55 23.77
N HIS A 197 17.65 -40.40 24.68
CA HIS A 197 18.99 -40.98 24.56
C HIS A 197 19.77 -40.62 23.27
N ILE A 198 19.24 -39.71 22.45
CA ILE A 198 19.88 -39.16 21.28
C ILE A 198 20.55 -37.83 21.62
N ASP A 199 21.83 -37.71 21.23
CA ASP A 199 22.61 -36.51 21.52
C ASP A 199 22.45 -35.44 20.44
N ALA A 200 22.32 -35.84 19.16
CA ALA A 200 22.15 -34.91 18.03
C ALA A 200 21.31 -35.50 16.88
N VAL A 201 20.73 -34.61 16.07
CA VAL A 201 19.95 -34.99 14.89
C VAL A 201 20.39 -34.16 13.68
N LEU A 202 20.86 -34.81 12.64
CA LEU A 202 21.16 -34.23 11.34
C LEU A 202 20.09 -34.60 10.32
N THR A 203 19.67 -33.63 9.53
CA THR A 203 18.81 -33.91 8.37
C THR A 203 19.63 -34.46 7.21
N PHE A 204 18.99 -35.10 6.23
CA PHE A 204 19.68 -35.59 5.04
C PHE A 204 20.32 -34.45 4.24
N LYS A 205 19.74 -33.25 4.23
CA LYS A 205 20.35 -32.08 3.59
C LYS A 205 21.61 -31.65 4.35
N GLU A 206 21.54 -31.55 5.66
CA GLU A 206 22.68 -31.16 6.49
C GLU A 206 23.86 -32.13 6.31
N ILE A 207 23.63 -33.42 6.37
CA ILE A 207 24.71 -34.40 6.22
C ILE A 207 25.25 -34.49 4.80
N LYS A 208 24.42 -34.31 3.77
CA LYS A 208 24.88 -34.22 2.38
C LYS A 208 25.87 -33.07 2.16
N GLU A 209 25.55 -31.88 2.75
CA GLU A 209 26.46 -30.74 2.69
C GLU A 209 27.81 -31.07 3.35
N MET A 210 27.80 -31.74 4.52
CA MET A 210 28.98 -32.13 5.25
C MET A 210 29.81 -33.19 4.50
N LEU A 211 29.17 -34.07 3.71
CA LEU A 211 29.81 -35.16 2.95
C LEU A 211 30.20 -34.75 1.53
N LYS A 212 30.03 -33.52 1.10
CA LYS A 212 30.17 -33.09 -0.29
C LYS A 212 31.53 -33.44 -0.91
N GLU A 213 32.60 -33.31 -0.14
CA GLU A 213 33.97 -33.55 -0.58
C GLU A 213 34.59 -34.90 -0.09
N VAL A 214 33.77 -35.71 0.61
CA VAL A 214 34.24 -36.94 1.22
C VAL A 214 34.17 -38.12 0.22
N ALA A 215 35.27 -38.74 -0.06
CA ALA A 215 35.33 -39.99 -0.86
C ALA A 215 34.87 -41.20 -0.01
N PRO A 216 34.11 -42.15 -0.56
CA PRO A 216 33.63 -43.30 0.19
C PRO A 216 34.78 -44.27 0.52
N ARG A 217 34.82 -44.70 1.78
CA ARG A 217 35.66 -45.82 2.22
C ARG A 217 35.02 -47.15 1.75
N ARG A 218 35.82 -48.13 1.32
CA ARG A 218 35.29 -49.47 1.04
C ARG A 218 34.74 -50.11 2.32
N VAL A 219 33.51 -50.63 2.24
CA VAL A 219 32.84 -51.34 3.33
C VAL A 219 32.64 -52.78 2.86
N SER A 220 33.21 -53.75 3.59
CA SER A 220 33.15 -55.18 3.24
C SER A 220 31.83 -55.83 3.61
N GLU A 221 31.16 -55.34 4.66
CA GLU A 221 29.86 -55.82 5.11
C GLU A 221 28.94 -54.66 5.32
N TYR A 222 27.73 -54.78 4.76
CA TYR A 222 26.67 -53.84 4.86
C TYR A 222 25.45 -54.54 5.49
N PRO A 223 25.00 -54.11 6.68
CA PRO A 223 23.83 -54.70 7.35
C PRO A 223 22.57 -54.44 6.57
N ARG A 224 21.93 -55.46 6.01
CA ARG A 224 20.61 -55.38 5.37
C ARG A 224 19.54 -55.99 6.27
N ASN A 225 18.42 -55.33 6.42
CA ASN A 225 17.37 -55.73 7.31
C ASN A 225 16.00 -55.81 6.56
N PHE A 226 15.15 -56.79 6.93
CA PHE A 226 13.82 -56.95 6.34
C PHE A 226 12.85 -55.77 6.60
N THR A 227 13.13 -54.97 7.60
CA THR A 227 12.34 -53.81 7.94
C THR A 227 12.66 -52.55 7.12
N GLN A 228 13.41 -52.68 6.02
CA GLN A 228 13.71 -51.56 5.11
C GLN A 228 12.43 -50.96 4.46
N SER A 229 11.34 -51.72 4.39
CA SER A 229 10.03 -51.20 3.98
C SER A 229 9.32 -50.38 5.04
N PHE A 230 9.87 -50.27 6.26
CA PHE A 230 9.26 -49.54 7.38
C PHE A 230 8.99 -48.04 7.05
N PRO A 231 9.83 -47.32 6.30
CA PRO A 231 9.56 -45.89 5.98
C PRO A 231 8.39 -45.71 4.99
N LEU A 232 7.86 -46.77 4.42
CA LEU A 232 6.70 -46.78 3.54
C LEU A 232 5.39 -46.81 4.36
N PRO A 233 4.29 -46.32 3.79
CA PRO A 233 2.97 -46.47 4.39
C PRO A 233 2.64 -47.90 4.78
N GLY A 234 2.10 -48.06 6.00
CA GLY A 234 1.79 -49.40 6.57
C GLY A 234 3.01 -50.25 6.88
N GLY A 235 4.20 -49.68 6.93
CA GLY A 235 5.44 -50.39 7.20
C GLY A 235 5.47 -51.04 8.58
N LEU A 236 4.89 -50.39 9.61
CA LEU A 236 4.81 -50.96 10.94
C LEU A 236 3.86 -52.20 10.98
N ILE A 237 2.67 -52.08 10.38
CA ILE A 237 1.70 -53.17 10.30
C ILE A 237 2.30 -54.37 9.53
N LYS A 238 2.97 -54.12 8.40
CA LYS A 238 3.66 -55.17 7.62
C LYS A 238 4.77 -55.83 8.43
N SER A 239 5.55 -55.06 9.18
CA SER A 239 6.64 -55.56 10.03
C SER A 239 6.10 -56.43 11.16
N LEU A 240 4.98 -56.06 11.80
CA LEU A 240 4.29 -56.85 12.81
C LEU A 240 3.80 -58.18 12.23
N LYS A 241 3.11 -58.18 11.08
CA LYS A 241 2.68 -59.38 10.38
C LYS A 241 3.85 -60.28 10.02
N HIS A 242 4.96 -59.74 9.55
CA HIS A 242 6.15 -60.51 9.19
C HIS A 242 6.80 -61.19 10.40
N ARG A 243 6.64 -60.61 11.59
CA ARG A 243 7.11 -61.20 12.87
C ARG A 243 6.09 -62.18 13.51
N GLY A 244 4.99 -62.48 12.84
CA GLY A 244 3.97 -63.42 13.35
C GLY A 244 2.99 -62.82 14.35
N TYR A 245 2.91 -61.49 14.45
CA TYR A 245 1.87 -60.83 15.22
C TYR A 245 0.67 -60.60 14.28
N GLU A 246 -0.31 -61.50 14.38
CA GLU A 246 -1.55 -61.41 13.58
C GLU A 246 -2.40 -60.25 14.07
N ILE A 247 -2.39 -59.14 13.33
CA ILE A 247 -3.44 -58.12 13.35
C ILE A 247 -4.42 -58.57 12.28
N GLU A 248 -5.63 -58.95 12.63
CA GLU A 248 -6.67 -59.28 11.67
C GLU A 248 -6.69 -58.17 10.56
N SER A 249 -6.75 -58.58 9.31
CA SER A 249 -6.54 -57.65 8.19
C SER A 249 -7.54 -56.51 8.15
N GLN A 250 -8.66 -56.62 8.84
CA GLN A 250 -9.71 -55.60 8.96
C GLN A 250 -9.62 -54.74 10.20
N ARG A 251 -8.75 -55.04 11.18
CA ARG A 251 -8.63 -54.32 12.46
C ARG A 251 -7.40 -53.38 12.56
N GLY A 252 -6.51 -53.39 11.58
CA GLY A 252 -5.37 -52.49 11.51
C GLY A 252 -5.40 -51.66 10.24
N ILE A 253 -5.37 -50.33 10.37
CA ILE A 253 -5.43 -49.40 9.25
C ILE A 253 -4.18 -48.47 9.26
N SER A 254 -3.63 -48.24 8.08
CA SER A 254 -2.56 -47.25 7.89
C SER A 254 -3.08 -46.00 7.21
N ILE A 255 -2.85 -44.83 7.78
CA ILE A 255 -3.28 -43.55 7.27
C ILE A 255 -2.08 -42.62 7.19
N GLU A 256 -1.94 -41.96 6.06
CA GLU A 256 -0.80 -41.08 5.74
C GLU A 256 -1.24 -39.75 5.13
N GLY A 257 -0.45 -38.72 5.37
CA GLY A 257 -0.73 -37.35 4.90
C GLY A 257 -1.43 -36.50 5.94
N GLN A 258 -1.16 -35.21 5.88
CA GLN A 258 -1.60 -34.25 6.89
C GLN A 258 -3.13 -34.19 7.01
N GLU A 259 -3.83 -34.08 5.87
CA GLU A 259 -5.28 -33.91 5.81
C GLU A 259 -5.99 -35.16 6.33
N GLN A 260 -5.63 -36.34 5.83
CA GLN A 260 -6.21 -37.62 6.22
C GLN A 260 -5.98 -37.96 7.68
N VAL A 261 -4.80 -37.63 8.21
CA VAL A 261 -4.47 -37.80 9.63
C VAL A 261 -5.33 -36.91 10.51
N ILE A 262 -5.47 -35.62 10.16
CA ILE A 262 -6.29 -34.67 10.92
C ILE A 262 -7.78 -35.12 10.88
N GLU A 263 -8.31 -35.43 9.72
CA GLU A 263 -9.67 -35.94 9.55
C GLU A 263 -9.92 -37.19 10.41
N THR A 264 -8.95 -38.11 10.43
CA THR A 264 -9.02 -39.33 11.29
C THR A 264 -9.04 -38.96 12.77
N LEU A 265 -8.16 -38.08 13.22
CA LEU A 265 -8.11 -37.67 14.64
C LEU A 265 -9.38 -36.94 15.07
N GLU A 266 -9.95 -36.09 14.23
CA GLU A 266 -11.25 -35.44 14.50
C GLU A 266 -12.38 -36.50 14.59
N SER A 267 -12.40 -37.47 13.67
CA SER A 267 -13.39 -38.57 13.70
C SER A 267 -13.26 -39.45 14.94
N LEU A 268 -12.02 -39.69 15.41
CA LEU A 268 -11.78 -40.43 16.66
C LEU A 268 -12.21 -39.63 17.88
N LYS A 269 -11.93 -38.34 17.92
CA LYS A 269 -12.37 -37.41 18.96
C LYS A 269 -13.89 -37.38 19.10
N GLU A 270 -14.59 -37.32 17.97
CA GLU A 270 -16.06 -37.33 17.93
C GLU A 270 -16.69 -38.75 18.09
N LYS A 271 -15.87 -39.80 18.26
CA LYS A 271 -16.28 -41.20 18.43
C LYS A 271 -17.15 -41.73 17.26
N LYS A 272 -16.90 -41.19 16.05
CA LYS A 272 -17.63 -41.58 14.84
C LYS A 272 -17.16 -42.91 14.21
N VAL A 273 -15.99 -43.42 14.64
CA VAL A 273 -15.36 -44.60 14.04
C VAL A 273 -15.27 -45.71 15.08
N SER A 274 -15.66 -46.93 14.69
CA SER A 274 -15.57 -48.12 15.54
C SER A 274 -15.05 -49.33 14.74
N GLY A 275 -14.60 -50.39 15.45
CA GLY A 275 -14.17 -51.65 14.83
C GLY A 275 -12.68 -51.73 14.44
N VAL A 276 -11.92 -50.61 14.42
CA VAL A 276 -10.49 -50.61 14.20
C VAL A 276 -9.75 -50.70 15.54
N LEU A 277 -8.80 -51.62 15.66
CA LEU A 277 -7.99 -51.79 16.86
C LEU A 277 -6.68 -50.99 16.81
N PHE A 278 -6.07 -50.84 15.63
CA PHE A 278 -4.76 -50.23 15.49
C PHE A 278 -4.69 -49.24 14.33
N TYR A 279 -4.34 -47.98 14.65
CA TYR A 279 -4.14 -46.91 13.72
C TYR A 279 -2.63 -46.64 13.56
N ASP A 280 -2.06 -47.04 12.42
CA ASP A 280 -0.68 -46.71 12.02
C ASP A 280 -0.65 -45.37 11.27
N LEU A 281 -0.45 -44.26 12.02
CA LEU A 281 -0.54 -42.92 11.48
C LEU A 281 0.83 -42.36 11.12
N LEU A 282 0.97 -41.85 9.90
CA LEU A 282 2.16 -41.12 9.42
C LEU A 282 1.77 -39.72 8.93
N PHE A 283 2.37 -38.70 9.52
CA PHE A 283 2.04 -37.30 9.19
C PHE A 283 2.44 -36.90 7.76
N CYS A 284 3.54 -37.48 7.23
CA CYS A 284 3.95 -37.39 5.83
C CYS A 284 3.45 -38.62 5.03
N ARG A 285 3.53 -38.60 3.70
CA ARG A 285 3.26 -39.77 2.84
C ARG A 285 4.39 -40.82 2.95
N GLY A 286 4.60 -41.32 4.17
CA GLY A 286 5.78 -42.11 4.53
C GLY A 286 7.01 -41.24 4.80
N CYS A 287 8.01 -41.82 5.48
CA CYS A 287 9.28 -41.14 5.73
C CYS A 287 10.10 -40.86 4.45
N ILE A 288 9.69 -41.45 3.32
CA ILE A 288 10.26 -41.19 1.98
C ILE A 288 9.80 -39.85 1.37
N ASP A 289 8.83 -39.18 2.00
CA ASP A 289 8.32 -37.87 1.61
C ASP A 289 8.44 -36.86 2.76
N GLY A 290 9.37 -37.07 3.65
CA GLY A 290 9.69 -36.17 4.75
C GLY A 290 10.17 -34.79 4.29
N PRO A 291 10.07 -33.74 5.12
CA PRO A 291 10.39 -32.35 4.71
C PRO A 291 11.85 -32.16 4.28
N GLU A 292 12.75 -32.98 4.76
CA GLU A 292 14.19 -32.92 4.49
C GLU A 292 14.68 -34.06 3.56
N ILE A 293 13.78 -34.73 2.86
CA ILE A 293 14.13 -35.58 1.71
C ILE A 293 14.65 -34.66 0.59
N ASP A 294 15.87 -34.95 0.15
CA ASP A 294 16.51 -34.31 -1.00
C ASP A 294 16.83 -35.42 -2.00
N SER A 295 15.98 -35.67 -2.97
CA SER A 295 16.08 -36.78 -3.91
C SER A 295 15.72 -36.34 -5.33
N VAL A 296 16.47 -36.83 -6.30
CA VAL A 296 16.17 -36.65 -7.73
C VAL A 296 15.00 -37.54 -8.18
N LEU A 297 14.65 -38.56 -7.38
CA LEU A 297 13.56 -39.47 -7.68
C LEU A 297 12.20 -38.87 -7.34
N THR A 298 11.20 -39.14 -8.16
CA THR A 298 9.80 -38.86 -7.87
C THR A 298 9.30 -39.70 -6.69
N TYR A 299 8.14 -39.34 -6.12
CA TYR A 299 7.56 -40.12 -5.00
C TYR A 299 7.34 -41.59 -5.34
N ILE A 300 6.86 -41.89 -6.55
CA ILE A 300 6.61 -43.26 -7.02
C ILE A 300 7.92 -44.04 -7.18
N GLU A 301 8.92 -43.42 -7.79
CA GLU A 301 10.25 -44.03 -7.98
C GLU A 301 10.90 -44.31 -6.62
N ARG A 302 10.82 -43.39 -5.64
CA ARG A 302 11.31 -43.60 -4.26
C ARG A 302 10.67 -44.82 -3.64
N ARG A 303 9.35 -44.95 -3.78
CA ARG A 303 8.58 -46.07 -3.24
C ARG A 303 8.99 -47.40 -3.91
N GLN A 304 9.10 -47.42 -5.24
CA GLN A 304 9.50 -48.59 -5.98
C GLN A 304 10.93 -49.02 -5.63
N TYR A 305 11.87 -48.10 -5.59
CA TYR A 305 13.26 -48.35 -5.25
C TYR A 305 13.42 -49.01 -3.87
N LEU A 306 12.74 -48.50 -2.84
CA LEU A 306 12.77 -49.11 -1.52
C LEU A 306 12.10 -50.47 -1.46
N LEU A 307 11.03 -50.72 -2.23
CA LEU A 307 10.42 -52.05 -2.31
C LEU A 307 11.34 -53.05 -2.98
N GLU A 308 12.11 -52.65 -3.97
CA GLU A 308 13.15 -53.52 -4.62
C GLU A 308 14.25 -53.88 -3.64
N LEU A 309 14.81 -52.88 -2.93
CA LEU A 309 15.82 -53.09 -1.89
C LEU A 309 15.31 -53.98 -0.74
N SER A 310 14.04 -53.92 -0.40
CA SER A 310 13.45 -54.74 0.67
C SER A 310 13.31 -56.25 0.30
N LYS A 311 13.37 -56.58 -1.00
CA LYS A 311 13.31 -57.99 -1.44
C LYS A 311 14.62 -58.74 -1.24
N GLU A 312 15.74 -58.04 -1.14
CA GLU A 312 17.10 -58.62 -1.01
C GLU A 312 17.51 -58.94 0.43
N ASN A 313 16.59 -58.95 1.39
CA ASN A 313 16.89 -58.94 2.82
C ASN A 313 17.41 -60.26 3.42
N LYS A 314 18.55 -60.19 4.08
CA LYS A 314 19.05 -61.19 5.03
C LYS A 314 18.48 -60.93 6.43
N LYS A 315 18.08 -62.00 7.14
CA LYS A 315 17.65 -61.90 8.55
C LYS A 315 18.80 -61.33 9.41
N ILE A 316 18.59 -60.17 10.06
CA ILE A 316 19.44 -59.74 11.15
C ILE A 316 18.84 -60.29 12.45
N LEU A 317 19.59 -61.12 13.15
CA LEU A 317 19.25 -61.55 14.50
C LEU A 317 19.68 -60.46 15.48
N VAL A 318 18.78 -59.53 15.79
CA VAL A 318 18.97 -58.72 16.99
C VAL A 318 18.88 -59.62 18.18
N LYS A 319 19.99 -59.82 18.92
CA LYS A 319 19.99 -60.52 20.23
C LYS A 319 18.86 -59.87 21.09
N LYS A 320 18.05 -60.70 21.74
CA LYS A 320 16.87 -60.25 22.54
C LYS A 320 17.24 -58.99 23.33
N PRO A 321 16.68 -57.82 23.04
CA PRO A 321 17.01 -56.61 23.72
C PRO A 321 16.57 -56.69 25.19
N VAL A 322 17.49 -56.50 26.10
CA VAL A 322 17.17 -56.41 27.52
C VAL A 322 16.93 -54.92 27.84
N GLY A 323 15.71 -54.58 28.24
CA GLY A 323 15.39 -53.22 28.63
C GLY A 323 13.87 -52.93 28.53
N ASN A 324 13.43 -51.88 29.23
CA ASN A 324 12.08 -51.34 29.08
C ASN A 324 12.05 -50.28 27.99
N PHE A 325 11.34 -50.49 26.88
CA PHE A 325 11.19 -49.56 25.75
C PHE A 325 9.84 -48.81 25.83
N ARG A 326 9.14 -48.86 26.95
CA ARG A 326 7.95 -48.08 27.17
C ARG A 326 8.26 -46.64 27.55
N VAL A 327 7.33 -45.73 27.23
CA VAL A 327 7.39 -44.29 27.51
C VAL A 327 6.00 -43.80 27.88
N LYS A 328 5.88 -42.83 28.75
CA LYS A 328 4.60 -42.19 29.07
C LYS A 328 4.46 -40.88 28.27
N TYR A 329 3.41 -40.76 27.48
CA TYR A 329 3.02 -39.53 26.83
C TYR A 329 2.12 -38.72 27.77
N THR A 330 2.16 -37.37 27.62
CA THR A 330 1.45 -36.45 28.53
C THR A 330 0.75 -35.37 27.72
N VAL A 331 -0.34 -34.86 28.27
CA VAL A 331 -1.04 -33.71 27.68
C VAL A 331 -0.14 -32.47 27.76
N LYS A 332 0.08 -31.84 26.64
CA LYS A 332 0.85 -30.58 26.50
C LYS A 332 -0.02 -29.49 25.81
N ALA A 333 -1.32 -29.74 25.69
CA ALA A 333 -2.25 -28.80 25.11
C ALA A 333 -2.29 -27.49 25.93
N ARG A 334 -2.27 -26.37 25.24
CA ARG A 334 -2.49 -25.05 25.82
C ARG A 334 -3.77 -24.48 25.25
N GLU A 335 -4.74 -24.25 26.10
CA GLU A 335 -6.00 -23.63 25.70
C GLU A 335 -5.77 -22.18 25.30
N LEU A 336 -6.35 -21.81 24.18
CA LEU A 336 -6.44 -20.43 23.74
C LEU A 336 -7.82 -19.87 24.09
N PRO A 337 -7.94 -18.59 24.45
CA PRO A 337 -9.22 -17.99 24.74
C PRO A 337 -10.13 -18.06 23.51
N LEU A 338 -11.41 -18.42 23.71
CA LEU A 338 -12.41 -18.43 22.67
C LEU A 338 -13.22 -17.12 22.75
N PRO A 339 -13.34 -16.37 21.68
CA PRO A 339 -14.17 -15.17 21.63
C PRO A 339 -15.67 -15.52 21.64
N THR A 340 -16.47 -14.58 22.14
CA THR A 340 -17.93 -14.61 22.02
C THR A 340 -18.37 -14.31 20.56
N GLU A 341 -19.63 -14.57 20.24
CA GLU A 341 -20.19 -14.23 18.92
C GLU A 341 -20.15 -12.71 18.62
N GLU A 342 -20.30 -11.89 19.64
CA GLU A 342 -20.24 -10.42 19.52
C GLU A 342 -18.80 -9.98 19.17
N GLU A 343 -17.81 -10.47 19.89
CA GLU A 343 -16.39 -10.19 19.60
C GLU A 343 -15.96 -10.63 18.20
N ILE A 344 -16.47 -11.80 17.74
CA ILE A 344 -16.22 -12.25 16.37
C ILE A 344 -16.82 -11.30 15.35
N ARG A 345 -18.06 -10.83 15.55
CA ARG A 345 -18.74 -9.87 14.66
C ARG A 345 -18.03 -8.52 14.64
N GLU A 346 -17.59 -8.03 15.79
CA GLU A 346 -16.80 -6.79 15.85
C GLU A 346 -15.53 -6.90 15.00
N ILE A 347 -14.77 -7.98 15.12
CA ILE A 347 -13.56 -8.20 14.33
C ILE A 347 -13.87 -8.32 12.83
N LEU A 348 -14.94 -8.99 12.47
CA LEU A 348 -15.40 -9.09 11.08
C LEU A 348 -15.79 -7.72 10.51
N ALA A 349 -16.46 -6.87 11.29
CA ALA A 349 -16.85 -5.52 10.90
C ALA A 349 -15.63 -4.63 10.60
N TYR A 350 -14.51 -4.75 11.31
CA TYR A 350 -13.25 -4.04 10.99
C TYR A 350 -12.70 -4.37 9.60
N THR A 351 -13.14 -5.45 8.99
CA THR A 351 -12.76 -5.84 7.63
C THR A 351 -13.92 -5.75 6.63
N ASP A 352 -14.87 -4.84 6.87
CA ASP A 352 -16.07 -4.58 6.05
C ASP A 352 -16.97 -5.83 5.87
N LYS A 353 -17.11 -6.67 6.90
CA LYS A 353 -17.98 -7.85 6.87
C LYS A 353 -19.07 -7.70 7.92
N PHE A 354 -20.16 -7.08 7.51
CA PHE A 354 -21.30 -6.77 8.38
C PHE A 354 -22.39 -7.87 8.34
N GLN A 355 -22.46 -8.58 7.22
CA GLN A 355 -23.44 -9.66 6.99
C GLN A 355 -22.71 -10.94 6.57
N PRO A 356 -23.33 -12.14 6.75
CA PRO A 356 -22.73 -13.40 6.34
C PRO A 356 -22.35 -13.46 4.85
N GLU A 357 -23.07 -12.74 3.99
CA GLU A 357 -22.82 -12.64 2.54
C GLU A 357 -21.51 -11.92 2.22
N ASP A 358 -20.99 -11.08 3.13
CA ASP A 358 -19.72 -10.38 2.99
C ASP A 358 -18.51 -11.30 3.27
N GLU A 359 -18.76 -12.47 3.87
CA GLU A 359 -17.74 -13.44 4.23
C GLU A 359 -17.34 -14.29 3.03
N LEU A 360 -16.38 -13.82 2.24
CA LEU A 360 -15.92 -14.52 1.03
C LEU A 360 -15.28 -15.88 1.29
N ASN A 361 -14.82 -16.17 2.51
CA ASN A 361 -14.14 -17.40 2.91
C ASN A 361 -13.05 -17.87 1.91
N CYS A 362 -12.32 -16.91 1.31
CA CYS A 362 -11.41 -17.11 0.18
C CYS A 362 -10.09 -17.80 0.55
N GLY A 363 -9.77 -17.97 1.84
CA GLY A 363 -8.54 -18.60 2.31
C GLY A 363 -7.24 -17.82 2.08
N ALA A 364 -7.27 -16.65 1.43
CA ALA A 364 -6.07 -15.88 1.08
C ALA A 364 -5.22 -15.46 2.30
N CYS A 365 -5.84 -15.19 3.43
CA CYS A 365 -5.18 -14.88 4.70
C CYS A 365 -4.54 -16.10 5.39
N GLY A 366 -4.82 -17.31 4.91
CA GLY A 366 -4.31 -18.56 5.50
C GLY A 366 -5.27 -19.27 6.45
N TYR A 367 -6.50 -18.77 6.61
CA TYR A 367 -7.57 -19.38 7.38
C TYR A 367 -8.68 -19.83 6.43
N ASN A 368 -9.39 -20.92 6.75
CA ASN A 368 -10.38 -21.52 5.86
C ASN A 368 -11.66 -20.68 5.77
N SER A 369 -11.98 -19.91 6.82
CA SER A 369 -13.11 -19.00 6.84
C SER A 369 -12.74 -17.63 7.40
N CYS A 370 -13.56 -16.61 7.09
CA CYS A 370 -13.44 -15.29 7.69
C CYS A 370 -13.62 -15.34 9.20
N ARG A 371 -14.50 -16.22 9.67
CA ARG A 371 -14.74 -16.49 11.09
C ARG A 371 -13.50 -17.08 11.80
N GLU A 372 -12.86 -18.12 11.23
CA GLU A 372 -11.61 -18.66 11.77
C GLU A 372 -10.52 -17.59 11.88
N LYS A 373 -10.42 -16.73 10.87
CA LYS A 373 -9.48 -15.60 10.91
C LYS A 373 -9.82 -14.63 12.03
N ALA A 374 -11.10 -14.32 12.25
CA ALA A 374 -11.52 -13.42 13.35
C ALA A 374 -11.16 -14.02 14.73
N ILE A 375 -11.39 -15.32 14.92
CA ILE A 375 -10.95 -16.04 16.13
C ILE A 375 -9.43 -15.94 16.31
N ALA A 376 -8.66 -16.14 15.23
CA ALA A 376 -7.21 -16.04 15.28
C ALA A 376 -6.72 -14.60 15.59
N VAL A 377 -7.42 -13.57 15.14
CA VAL A 377 -7.14 -12.17 15.50
C VAL A 377 -7.39 -11.95 16.98
N TYR A 378 -8.50 -12.43 17.51
CA TYR A 378 -8.80 -12.36 18.95
C TYR A 378 -7.72 -13.03 19.80
N GLN A 379 -7.24 -14.19 19.36
CA GLN A 379 -6.18 -14.96 19.99
C GLN A 379 -4.77 -14.35 19.83
N GLY A 380 -4.64 -13.24 19.12
CA GLY A 380 -3.35 -12.62 18.82
C GLY A 380 -2.45 -13.41 17.86
N LEU A 381 -3.04 -14.34 17.10
CA LEU A 381 -2.33 -15.16 16.12
C LEU A 381 -2.29 -14.54 14.72
N ALA A 382 -3.21 -13.63 14.42
CA ALA A 382 -3.37 -12.99 13.13
C ALA A 382 -3.61 -11.49 13.25
N GLU A 383 -3.23 -10.75 12.23
CA GLU A 383 -3.51 -9.31 12.11
C GLU A 383 -4.74 -9.06 11.23
N ILE A 384 -5.43 -7.95 11.47
CA ILE A 384 -6.60 -7.52 10.70
C ILE A 384 -6.24 -7.34 9.22
N ASP A 385 -5.09 -6.73 8.96
CA ASP A 385 -4.60 -6.41 7.60
C ASP A 385 -4.19 -7.64 6.76
N MET A 386 -4.24 -8.85 7.32
CA MET A 386 -4.07 -10.08 6.54
C MET A 386 -5.22 -10.34 5.55
N CYS A 387 -6.36 -9.63 5.67
CA CYS A 387 -7.48 -9.77 4.75
C CYS A 387 -7.18 -9.11 3.40
N LEU A 388 -6.79 -9.87 2.41
CA LEU A 388 -6.41 -9.36 1.09
C LEU A 388 -7.54 -8.58 0.38
N PRO A 389 -8.80 -9.05 0.33
CA PRO A 389 -9.89 -8.28 -0.27
C PRO A 389 -10.10 -6.92 0.40
N PHE A 390 -10.05 -6.86 1.73
CA PHE A 390 -10.16 -5.61 2.49
C PHE A 390 -8.98 -4.67 2.19
N LEU A 391 -7.75 -5.19 2.22
CA LEU A 391 -6.55 -4.40 1.95
C LEU A 391 -6.56 -3.81 0.53
N LEU A 392 -6.99 -4.58 -0.48
CA LEU A 392 -7.13 -4.10 -1.85
C LEU A 392 -8.18 -3.01 -2.00
N LYS A 393 -9.32 -3.12 -1.30
CA LYS A 393 -10.37 -2.09 -1.30
C LYS A 393 -9.86 -0.79 -0.67
N LYS A 394 -9.20 -0.88 0.49
CA LYS A 394 -8.60 0.25 1.21
C LYS A 394 -7.55 0.97 0.35
N THR A 395 -6.60 0.23 -0.23
CA THR A 395 -5.53 0.82 -1.05
C THR A 395 -6.04 1.42 -2.36
N ARG A 396 -7.09 0.85 -2.98
CA ARG A 396 -7.75 1.46 -4.16
C ARG A 396 -8.39 2.78 -3.80
N GLY A 397 -9.14 2.85 -2.70
CA GLY A 397 -9.76 4.10 -2.24
C GLY A 397 -8.73 5.18 -1.94
N GLU A 398 -7.63 4.85 -1.28
CA GLU A 398 -6.52 5.77 -1.04
C GLU A 398 -5.87 6.23 -2.37
N ALA A 399 -5.62 5.31 -3.30
CA ALA A 399 -5.03 5.63 -4.61
C ALA A 399 -5.95 6.56 -5.44
N GLU A 400 -7.26 6.32 -5.45
CA GLU A 400 -8.25 7.19 -6.10
C GLU A 400 -8.29 8.58 -5.45
N PHE A 401 -8.25 8.64 -4.11
CA PHE A 401 -8.19 9.92 -3.40
C PHE A 401 -6.94 10.73 -3.79
N TYR A 402 -5.75 10.11 -3.77
CA TYR A 402 -4.51 10.80 -4.16
C TYR A 402 -4.48 11.16 -5.64
N ARG A 403 -5.03 10.32 -6.51
CA ARG A 403 -5.15 10.61 -7.95
C ARG A 403 -6.03 11.82 -8.19
N ASN A 404 -7.23 11.86 -7.58
CA ASN A 404 -8.15 12.99 -7.69
C ASN A 404 -7.51 14.27 -7.15
N LYS A 405 -6.82 14.19 -6.01
CA LYS A 405 -6.08 15.34 -5.45
C LYS A 405 -4.99 15.85 -6.40
N TYR A 406 -4.19 14.95 -6.97
CA TYR A 406 -3.14 15.30 -7.93
C TYR A 406 -3.70 15.91 -9.22
N GLU A 407 -4.78 15.37 -9.77
CA GLU A 407 -5.46 15.91 -10.94
C GLU A 407 -6.02 17.31 -10.65
N MET A 408 -6.60 17.52 -9.47
CA MET A 408 -7.13 18.81 -9.04
C MET A 408 -6.01 19.86 -8.88
N GLU A 409 -4.86 19.49 -8.28
CA GLU A 409 -3.70 20.37 -8.16
C GLU A 409 -3.10 20.74 -9.53
N ASN A 410 -3.04 19.83 -10.47
CA ASN A 410 -2.57 20.08 -11.84
C ASN A 410 -3.54 20.98 -12.62
N ARG A 411 -4.85 20.76 -12.54
CA ARG A 411 -5.88 21.64 -13.11
C ARG A 411 -5.76 23.05 -12.53
N LYS A 412 -5.62 23.15 -11.19
CA LYS A 412 -5.43 24.41 -10.50
C LYS A 412 -4.23 25.19 -11.03
N LYS A 413 -3.08 24.55 -11.15
CA LYS A 413 -1.86 25.16 -11.69
C LYS A 413 -2.07 25.63 -13.13
N TYR A 414 -2.61 24.79 -14.00
CA TYR A 414 -2.83 25.11 -15.40
C TYR A 414 -3.75 26.32 -15.62
N TYR A 415 -4.88 26.37 -14.91
CA TYR A 415 -5.86 27.45 -15.09
C TYR A 415 -5.46 28.75 -14.40
N LEU A 416 -4.79 28.68 -13.24
CA LEU A 416 -4.28 29.90 -12.57
C LEU A 416 -3.10 30.52 -13.30
N ASP A 417 -2.27 29.73 -13.98
CA ASP A 417 -1.22 30.24 -14.87
C ASP A 417 -1.81 31.00 -16.07
N GLY A 418 -3.08 30.74 -16.41
CA GLY A 418 -3.87 31.55 -17.33
C GLY A 418 -3.98 33.03 -16.93
N ILE A 419 -3.95 33.31 -15.63
CA ILE A 419 -3.93 34.68 -15.08
C ILE A 419 -2.47 35.07 -14.83
N THR A 420 -1.84 35.64 -15.86
CA THR A 420 -0.42 36.05 -15.81
C THR A 420 -0.21 37.24 -14.87
N GLY A 421 0.73 37.13 -13.95
CA GLY A 421 1.15 38.18 -13.03
C GLY A 421 1.67 37.63 -11.72
N GLN A 422 2.59 38.40 -11.09
CA GLN A 422 3.28 38.10 -9.83
C GLN A 422 3.18 39.24 -8.83
N THR A 423 2.56 40.36 -9.17
CA THR A 423 2.32 41.46 -8.24
C THR A 423 1.36 41.00 -7.13
N GLU A 424 1.53 41.56 -5.93
CA GLU A 424 0.73 41.25 -4.75
C GLU A 424 -0.78 41.33 -5.02
N LYS A 425 -1.20 42.37 -5.74
CA LYS A 425 -2.60 42.56 -6.13
C LYS A 425 -3.15 41.41 -6.98
N ILE A 426 -2.37 40.88 -7.92
CA ILE A 426 -2.81 39.75 -8.76
C ILE A 426 -2.76 38.43 -7.99
N ILE A 427 -1.82 38.26 -7.07
CA ILE A 427 -1.80 37.10 -6.17
C ILE A 427 -3.05 37.07 -5.28
N GLU A 428 -3.49 38.21 -4.77
CA GLU A 428 -4.76 38.32 -4.04
C GLU A 428 -5.99 37.94 -4.92
N VAL A 429 -6.04 38.41 -6.15
CA VAL A 429 -7.09 38.04 -7.11
C VAL A 429 -7.08 36.54 -7.36
N LYS A 430 -5.93 35.91 -7.55
CA LYS A 430 -5.80 34.44 -7.70
C LYS A 430 -6.36 33.70 -6.48
N LYS A 431 -6.02 34.13 -5.27
CA LYS A 431 -6.55 33.54 -4.02
C LYS A 431 -8.06 33.67 -3.91
N LEU A 432 -8.63 34.82 -4.32
CA LEU A 432 -10.09 35.03 -4.30
C LEU A 432 -10.78 34.13 -5.35
N ILE A 433 -10.19 33.97 -6.53
CA ILE A 433 -10.67 33.04 -7.57
C ILE A 433 -10.70 31.62 -7.06
N GLU A 434 -9.64 31.16 -6.37
CA GLU A 434 -9.59 29.83 -5.76
C GLU A 434 -10.72 29.62 -4.73
N LYS A 435 -10.89 30.58 -3.84
CA LYS A 435 -11.97 30.55 -2.82
C LYS A 435 -13.36 30.55 -3.47
N ALA A 436 -13.55 31.40 -4.47
CA ALA A 436 -14.82 31.46 -5.18
C ALA A 436 -15.10 30.15 -5.93
N ALA A 437 -14.10 29.49 -6.51
CA ALA A 437 -14.26 28.23 -7.23
C ALA A 437 -14.79 27.08 -6.34
N LEU A 438 -14.38 27.05 -5.09
CA LEU A 438 -14.82 26.04 -4.10
C LEU A 438 -16.27 26.25 -3.58
N SER A 439 -16.92 27.33 -3.96
CA SER A 439 -18.28 27.66 -3.55
C SER A 439 -19.22 27.68 -4.75
N ASP A 440 -20.49 27.32 -4.55
CA ASP A 440 -21.56 27.43 -5.55
C ASP A 440 -22.22 28.83 -5.57
N GLY A 441 -21.72 29.75 -4.74
CA GLY A 441 -22.21 31.13 -4.66
C GLY A 441 -21.98 31.92 -5.95
N ASN A 442 -22.85 32.93 -6.18
CA ASN A 442 -22.69 33.83 -7.29
C ASN A 442 -21.41 34.68 -7.17
N VAL A 443 -20.75 34.97 -8.28
CA VAL A 443 -19.52 35.75 -8.32
C VAL A 443 -19.71 36.99 -9.16
N LEU A 444 -19.28 38.15 -8.62
CA LEU A 444 -19.23 39.41 -9.33
C LEU A 444 -17.77 39.79 -9.59
N ILE A 445 -17.39 39.88 -10.88
CA ILE A 445 -16.04 40.27 -11.31
C ILE A 445 -16.09 41.73 -11.78
N GLN A 446 -15.37 42.62 -11.12
CA GLN A 446 -15.30 44.03 -11.48
C GLN A 446 -13.91 44.38 -12.00
N GLY A 447 -13.84 45.27 -12.98
CA GLY A 447 -12.57 45.75 -13.54
C GLY A 447 -12.76 46.39 -14.92
N GLU A 448 -11.80 47.22 -15.29
CA GLU A 448 -11.81 47.93 -16.58
C GLU A 448 -11.89 46.98 -17.79
N SER A 449 -12.26 47.51 -18.94
CA SER A 449 -12.23 46.73 -20.18
C SER A 449 -10.82 46.22 -20.46
N GLY A 450 -10.71 44.95 -20.91
CA GLY A 450 -9.42 44.34 -21.25
C GLY A 450 -8.51 43.89 -20.10
N VAL A 451 -8.97 43.90 -18.84
CA VAL A 451 -8.15 43.41 -17.68
C VAL A 451 -8.11 41.89 -17.54
N GLY A 452 -8.99 41.13 -18.23
CA GLY A 452 -9.04 39.68 -18.18
C GLY A 452 -10.21 39.08 -17.39
N LYS A 453 -11.35 39.79 -17.28
CA LYS A 453 -12.55 39.34 -16.54
C LYS A 453 -13.06 37.97 -17.02
N GLU A 454 -13.11 37.73 -18.33
CA GLU A 454 -13.54 36.46 -18.92
C GLU A 454 -12.60 35.29 -18.54
N ILE A 455 -11.27 35.55 -18.56
CA ILE A 455 -10.28 34.55 -18.16
C ILE A 455 -10.49 34.17 -16.70
N ALA A 456 -10.74 35.13 -15.82
CA ALA A 456 -11.04 34.88 -14.42
C ALA A 456 -12.34 34.06 -14.24
N ALA A 457 -13.41 34.38 -14.98
CA ALA A 457 -14.67 33.64 -14.97
C ALA A 457 -14.49 32.17 -15.42
N ARG A 458 -13.76 31.95 -16.52
CA ARG A 458 -13.42 30.61 -16.99
C ARG A 458 -12.56 29.84 -15.99
N THR A 459 -11.58 30.50 -15.37
CA THR A 459 -10.75 29.90 -14.33
C THR A 459 -11.59 29.45 -13.13
N ILE A 460 -12.53 30.27 -12.67
CA ILE A 460 -13.45 29.92 -11.58
C ILE A 460 -14.28 28.68 -11.94
N HIS A 461 -14.82 28.63 -13.16
CA HIS A 461 -15.58 27.49 -13.64
C HIS A 461 -14.75 26.20 -13.67
N TYR A 462 -13.58 26.22 -14.31
CA TYR A 462 -12.73 25.04 -14.46
C TYR A 462 -12.09 24.54 -13.16
N LEU A 463 -12.00 25.39 -12.13
CA LEU A 463 -11.57 25.02 -10.80
C LEU A 463 -12.71 24.56 -9.88
N SER A 464 -13.97 24.65 -10.32
CA SER A 464 -15.16 24.26 -9.55
C SER A 464 -15.56 22.81 -9.78
N GLU A 465 -16.51 22.32 -8.99
CA GLU A 465 -17.12 21.00 -9.19
C GLU A 465 -17.87 20.88 -10.52
N ARG A 466 -18.18 22.02 -11.18
CA ARG A 466 -18.86 22.11 -12.48
C ARG A 466 -17.87 22.16 -13.68
N ALA A 467 -16.60 21.84 -13.47
CA ALA A 467 -15.54 21.98 -14.48
C ALA A 467 -15.83 21.23 -15.81
N GLU A 468 -16.48 20.07 -15.72
CA GLU A 468 -16.85 19.23 -16.89
C GLU A 468 -18.25 19.53 -17.43
N LYS A 469 -18.94 20.53 -16.87
CA LYS A 469 -20.30 20.95 -17.24
C LYS A 469 -20.25 22.16 -18.19
N PRO A 470 -21.36 22.53 -18.86
CA PRO A 470 -21.35 23.64 -19.79
C PRO A 470 -20.94 24.97 -19.15
N PHE A 471 -20.07 25.72 -19.83
CA PHE A 471 -19.80 27.14 -19.58
C PHE A 471 -20.40 27.98 -20.68
N VAL A 472 -21.52 28.65 -20.38
CA VAL A 472 -22.28 29.44 -21.36
C VAL A 472 -22.07 30.92 -21.08
N ALA A 473 -21.45 31.64 -22.04
CA ALA A 473 -21.19 33.07 -21.92
C ALA A 473 -22.21 33.87 -22.73
N ILE A 474 -22.65 35.00 -22.21
CA ILE A 474 -23.45 35.99 -22.90
C ILE A 474 -22.92 37.37 -22.55
N ASN A 475 -22.72 38.22 -23.56
CA ASN A 475 -22.34 39.62 -23.36
C ASN A 475 -23.62 40.50 -23.49
N CYS A 476 -24.01 41.10 -22.35
CA CYS A 476 -25.26 41.88 -22.29
C CYS A 476 -25.21 43.18 -23.08
N ALA A 477 -24.01 43.76 -23.29
CA ALA A 477 -23.87 44.98 -24.08
C ALA A 477 -23.84 44.71 -25.59
N ALA A 478 -23.50 43.50 -26.04
CA ALA A 478 -23.36 43.19 -27.46
C ALA A 478 -24.71 42.80 -28.14
N ILE A 479 -25.76 42.56 -27.37
CA ILE A 479 -27.07 42.12 -27.87
C ILE A 479 -28.07 43.28 -27.77
N PRO A 480 -28.77 43.62 -28.86
CA PRO A 480 -29.83 44.62 -28.81
C PRO A 480 -30.90 44.28 -27.76
N GLU A 481 -31.40 45.29 -27.04
CA GLU A 481 -32.34 45.12 -25.90
C GLU A 481 -33.55 44.26 -26.24
N ASN A 482 -34.13 44.42 -27.40
CA ASN A 482 -35.28 43.65 -27.90
C ASN A 482 -34.96 42.16 -28.19
N LEU A 483 -33.71 41.78 -28.33
CA LEU A 483 -33.29 40.40 -28.58
C LEU A 483 -32.71 39.75 -27.31
N LEU A 484 -32.25 40.52 -26.34
CA LEU A 484 -31.59 40.03 -25.14
C LEU A 484 -32.49 39.06 -24.36
N GLU A 485 -33.79 39.35 -24.27
CA GLU A 485 -34.76 38.49 -23.60
C GLU A 485 -34.84 37.11 -24.30
N SER A 486 -35.03 37.11 -25.63
CA SER A 486 -35.16 35.88 -26.39
C SER A 486 -33.88 35.05 -26.43
N GLU A 487 -32.70 35.67 -26.41
CA GLU A 487 -31.41 34.99 -26.33
C GLU A 487 -31.17 34.40 -24.93
N LEU A 488 -31.53 35.11 -23.85
CA LEU A 488 -31.29 34.68 -22.48
C LEU A 488 -32.27 33.58 -22.03
N PHE A 489 -33.59 33.81 -22.23
CA PHE A 489 -34.66 32.92 -21.77
C PHE A 489 -35.16 31.94 -22.85
N GLY A 490 -34.89 32.21 -24.11
CA GLY A 490 -35.44 31.45 -25.22
C GLY A 490 -36.89 31.86 -25.59
N TYR A 491 -37.46 31.25 -26.60
CA TYR A 491 -38.81 31.53 -27.05
C TYR A 491 -39.51 30.28 -27.57
N GLU A 492 -40.83 30.24 -27.48
CA GLU A 492 -41.68 29.22 -28.07
C GLU A 492 -42.10 29.62 -29.49
N GLU A 493 -42.58 28.66 -30.28
CA GLU A 493 -43.12 28.90 -31.61
C GLU A 493 -44.25 29.92 -31.56
N GLY A 494 -44.20 30.95 -32.42
CA GLY A 494 -45.21 32.00 -32.48
C GLY A 494 -45.08 33.13 -31.47
N ALA A 495 -44.04 33.16 -30.66
CA ALA A 495 -43.84 34.20 -29.63
C ALA A 495 -43.73 35.64 -30.20
N PHE A 496 -43.25 35.78 -31.46
CA PHE A 496 -43.16 37.05 -32.21
C PHE A 496 -43.05 36.79 -33.71
N THR A 497 -43.24 37.84 -34.50
CA THR A 497 -43.11 37.76 -35.98
C THR A 497 -41.68 37.42 -36.39
N GLY A 498 -41.46 36.20 -36.93
CA GLY A 498 -40.14 35.68 -37.29
C GLY A 498 -39.60 34.63 -36.32
N ALA A 499 -40.36 34.18 -35.31
CA ALA A 499 -40.01 33.06 -34.46
C ALA A 499 -39.88 31.76 -35.27
N LYS A 500 -38.78 31.00 -35.07
CA LYS A 500 -38.55 29.72 -35.77
C LYS A 500 -39.61 28.69 -35.38
N LYS A 501 -40.02 27.82 -36.34
CA LYS A 501 -40.81 26.62 -36.04
C LYS A 501 -40.09 25.76 -35.03
N GLY A 502 -40.77 25.38 -33.92
CA GLY A 502 -40.21 24.63 -32.81
C GLY A 502 -39.51 25.48 -31.73
N GLY A 503 -39.53 26.82 -31.82
CA GLY A 503 -38.93 27.70 -30.83
C GLY A 503 -37.38 27.67 -30.79
N LYS A 504 -36.78 28.26 -29.76
CA LYS A 504 -35.33 28.25 -29.50
C LYS A 504 -35.04 28.20 -28.01
N ALA A 505 -34.14 27.27 -27.58
CA ALA A 505 -33.66 27.25 -26.23
C ALA A 505 -32.76 28.45 -25.91
N GLY A 506 -32.98 29.08 -24.76
CA GLY A 506 -32.19 30.22 -24.28
C GLY A 506 -30.85 29.81 -23.69
N LYS A 507 -30.00 30.82 -23.41
CA LYS A 507 -28.69 30.62 -22.79
C LYS A 507 -28.78 30.04 -21.37
N ILE A 508 -29.83 30.37 -20.66
CA ILE A 508 -30.11 29.80 -19.31
C ILE A 508 -30.32 28.29 -19.44
N GLU A 509 -31.14 27.84 -20.37
CA GLU A 509 -31.42 26.42 -20.58
C GLU A 509 -30.15 25.65 -21.05
N GLN A 510 -29.33 26.28 -21.91
CA GLN A 510 -28.06 25.70 -22.38
C GLN A 510 -27.02 25.55 -21.27
N ALA A 511 -27.13 26.35 -20.19
CA ALA A 511 -26.20 26.33 -19.07
C ALA A 511 -26.62 25.38 -17.94
N ASP A 512 -27.70 24.61 -18.12
CA ASP A 512 -28.22 23.72 -17.08
C ASP A 512 -27.16 22.70 -16.59
N GLY A 513 -27.05 22.52 -15.29
CA GLY A 513 -26.01 21.76 -14.60
C GLY A 513 -24.64 22.45 -14.56
N GLY A 514 -24.45 23.57 -15.28
CA GLY A 514 -23.16 24.24 -15.50
C GLY A 514 -23.05 25.65 -14.93
N THR A 515 -22.41 26.55 -15.70
CA THR A 515 -22.16 27.94 -15.31
C THR A 515 -22.64 28.90 -16.39
N LEU A 516 -23.42 29.89 -16.02
CA LEU A 516 -23.82 31.02 -16.87
C LEU A 516 -22.91 32.23 -16.54
N PHE A 517 -22.18 32.69 -17.53
CA PHE A 517 -21.35 33.88 -17.47
C PHE A 517 -22.05 35.08 -18.12
N LEU A 518 -22.38 36.10 -17.33
CA LEU A 518 -23.01 37.34 -17.75
C LEU A 518 -21.96 38.44 -17.84
N ASP A 519 -21.43 38.70 -19.04
CA ASP A 519 -20.45 39.77 -19.25
C ASP A 519 -21.15 41.12 -19.46
N GLU A 520 -20.56 42.19 -18.96
CA GLU A 520 -21.02 43.56 -18.98
C GLU A 520 -22.46 43.68 -18.43
N ILE A 521 -22.70 43.06 -17.23
CA ILE A 521 -24.02 43.04 -16.59
C ILE A 521 -24.54 44.46 -16.25
N GLY A 522 -23.64 45.44 -16.08
CA GLY A 522 -23.98 46.85 -15.81
C GLY A 522 -24.76 47.54 -16.93
N ASP A 523 -24.69 46.97 -18.16
CA ASP A 523 -25.41 47.50 -19.36
C ASP A 523 -26.77 46.81 -19.58
N MET A 524 -27.22 45.91 -18.67
CA MET A 524 -28.49 45.22 -18.76
C MET A 524 -29.66 46.19 -18.50
N PRO A 525 -30.66 46.24 -19.37
CA PRO A 525 -31.86 47.07 -19.19
C PRO A 525 -32.65 46.73 -17.89
N LEU A 526 -33.30 47.72 -17.27
CA LEU A 526 -34.01 47.57 -16.00
C LEU A 526 -35.13 46.51 -16.01
N ASN A 527 -35.87 46.40 -17.11
CA ASN A 527 -36.90 45.37 -17.32
C ASN A 527 -36.29 43.95 -17.31
N MET A 528 -35.08 43.76 -17.86
CA MET A 528 -34.37 42.50 -17.87
C MET A 528 -33.79 42.18 -16.51
N GLN A 529 -33.33 43.20 -15.77
CA GLN A 529 -32.84 42.98 -14.38
C GLN A 529 -33.93 42.38 -13.47
N VAL A 530 -35.22 42.75 -13.66
CA VAL A 530 -36.34 42.17 -12.93
C VAL A 530 -36.52 40.70 -13.22
N LYS A 531 -36.43 40.30 -14.52
CA LYS A 531 -36.58 38.91 -14.91
C LYS A 531 -35.38 38.04 -14.42
N LEU A 532 -34.19 38.58 -14.55
CA LEU A 532 -32.97 37.91 -14.05
C LEU A 532 -33.02 37.73 -12.55
N LEU A 533 -33.49 38.73 -11.78
CA LEU A 533 -33.65 38.62 -10.32
C LEU A 533 -34.58 37.48 -9.95
N ARG A 534 -35.76 37.38 -10.58
CA ARG A 534 -36.74 36.30 -10.35
C ARG A 534 -36.10 34.94 -10.63
N PHE A 535 -35.35 34.82 -11.74
CA PHE A 535 -34.61 33.60 -12.09
C PHE A 535 -33.58 33.25 -11.02
N ILE A 536 -32.78 34.20 -10.55
CA ILE A 536 -31.73 33.92 -9.53
C ILE A 536 -32.36 33.47 -8.21
N GLN A 537 -33.54 34.00 -7.87
CA GLN A 537 -34.25 33.70 -6.61
C GLN A 537 -34.91 32.31 -6.63
N ASN A 538 -35.62 32.01 -7.73
CA ASN A 538 -36.47 30.81 -7.80
C ASN A 538 -35.81 29.63 -8.53
N ARG A 539 -34.71 29.86 -9.29
CA ARG A 539 -34.10 28.87 -10.18
C ARG A 539 -35.08 28.36 -11.24
N GLU A 540 -36.10 29.18 -11.54
CA GLU A 540 -37.12 28.88 -12.53
C GLU A 540 -37.24 30.07 -13.51
N PHE A 541 -37.56 29.77 -14.75
CA PHE A 541 -37.79 30.76 -15.80
C PHE A 541 -38.87 30.27 -16.79
N GLU A 542 -39.42 31.20 -17.57
CA GLU A 542 -40.38 30.92 -18.60
C GLU A 542 -39.79 31.40 -19.95
N ARG A 543 -39.98 30.64 -21.02
CA ARG A 543 -39.65 31.10 -22.36
C ARG A 543 -40.58 32.22 -22.81
N VAL A 544 -40.08 33.10 -23.68
CA VAL A 544 -40.91 34.14 -24.27
C VAL A 544 -42.10 33.52 -25.05
N GLY A 545 -43.31 33.91 -24.75
CA GLY A 545 -44.55 33.35 -25.32
C GLY A 545 -45.03 32.06 -24.63
N SER A 546 -44.47 31.67 -23.50
CA SER A 546 -44.90 30.52 -22.68
C SER A 546 -45.13 30.93 -21.23
N ASN A 547 -46.13 30.32 -20.60
CA ASN A 547 -46.35 30.44 -19.15
C ASN A 547 -45.93 29.18 -18.38
N ALA A 548 -45.21 28.25 -19.04
CA ALA A 548 -44.75 27.02 -18.38
C ALA A 548 -43.40 27.26 -17.72
N PRO A 549 -43.29 27.16 -16.34
CA PRO A 549 -42.04 27.35 -15.62
C PRO A 549 -41.11 26.19 -15.89
N ARG A 550 -39.81 26.47 -16.11
CA ARG A 550 -38.72 25.52 -16.29
C ARG A 550 -37.69 25.69 -15.17
N LYS A 551 -37.34 24.62 -14.52
CA LYS A 551 -36.30 24.60 -13.48
C LYS A 551 -34.96 24.25 -14.07
N VAL A 552 -33.90 24.90 -13.60
CA VAL A 552 -32.51 24.65 -13.97
C VAL A 552 -31.58 24.85 -12.78
N ASP A 553 -30.51 24.08 -12.73
CA ASP A 553 -29.46 24.23 -11.74
C ASP A 553 -28.21 24.87 -12.35
N ILE A 554 -28.05 26.19 -12.15
CA ILE A 554 -26.99 26.96 -12.78
C ILE A 554 -26.23 27.78 -11.72
N ARG A 555 -24.89 27.79 -11.84
CA ARG A 555 -24.05 28.76 -11.17
C ARG A 555 -23.94 30.04 -12.00
N ILE A 556 -24.01 31.22 -11.36
CA ILE A 556 -23.91 32.50 -12.05
C ILE A 556 -22.59 33.20 -11.73
N ILE A 557 -21.89 33.62 -12.78
CA ILE A 557 -20.74 34.52 -12.70
C ILE A 557 -21.08 35.76 -13.51
N ALA A 558 -21.06 36.95 -12.92
CA ALA A 558 -21.33 38.22 -13.59
C ALA A 558 -20.05 39.07 -13.67
N ALA A 559 -19.86 39.79 -14.76
CA ALA A 559 -18.73 40.69 -14.92
C ALA A 559 -19.18 42.06 -15.42
N THR A 560 -18.46 43.12 -15.04
CA THR A 560 -18.73 44.48 -15.49
C THR A 560 -17.50 45.38 -15.39
N ASN A 561 -17.43 46.37 -16.27
CA ASN A 561 -16.45 47.47 -16.22
C ASN A 561 -17.03 48.70 -15.47
N GLN A 562 -18.33 48.71 -15.19
CA GLN A 562 -19.01 49.85 -14.55
C GLN A 562 -19.05 49.71 -13.03
N PRO A 563 -19.00 50.80 -12.29
CA PRO A 563 -19.15 50.80 -10.80
C PRO A 563 -20.60 50.58 -10.42
N LEU A 564 -21.05 49.32 -10.25
CA LEU A 564 -22.44 48.95 -9.99
C LEU A 564 -23.02 49.71 -8.79
N ALA A 565 -22.24 49.93 -7.73
CA ALA A 565 -22.70 50.71 -6.55
C ALA A 565 -23.10 52.14 -6.89
N LYS A 566 -22.47 52.75 -7.91
CA LYS A 566 -22.85 54.04 -8.45
C LYS A 566 -24.14 53.97 -9.29
N LEU A 567 -24.25 52.97 -10.15
CA LEU A 567 -25.45 52.72 -10.98
C LEU A 567 -26.67 52.44 -10.09
N VAL A 568 -26.54 51.78 -8.96
CA VAL A 568 -27.60 51.57 -7.97
C VAL A 568 -28.09 52.91 -7.43
N LYS A 569 -27.16 53.82 -7.04
CA LYS A 569 -27.52 55.17 -6.57
C LYS A 569 -28.23 56.04 -7.62
N GLU A 570 -27.87 55.84 -8.89
CA GLU A 570 -28.46 56.54 -10.03
C GLU A 570 -29.79 55.92 -10.48
N GLY A 571 -30.24 54.82 -9.89
CA GLY A 571 -31.46 54.10 -10.27
C GLY A 571 -31.36 53.33 -11.60
N ARG A 572 -30.16 53.16 -12.14
CA ARG A 572 -29.88 52.42 -13.38
C ARG A 572 -29.63 50.95 -13.18
N PHE A 573 -29.33 50.54 -11.96
CA PHE A 573 -29.19 49.13 -11.56
C PHE A 573 -29.96 48.87 -10.27
N ARG A 574 -30.67 47.75 -10.21
CA ARG A 574 -31.49 47.42 -9.04
C ARG A 574 -30.64 46.98 -7.87
N MET A 575 -30.93 47.47 -6.70
CA MET A 575 -30.23 47.16 -5.46
C MET A 575 -30.37 45.68 -5.04
N ASP A 576 -31.58 45.12 -5.23
CA ASP A 576 -31.89 43.73 -4.90
C ASP A 576 -31.08 42.75 -5.78
N LEU A 577 -30.96 43.01 -7.07
CA LEU A 577 -30.12 42.23 -7.99
C LEU A 577 -28.63 42.35 -7.66
N TYR A 578 -28.17 43.56 -7.32
CA TYR A 578 -26.77 43.79 -6.92
C TYR A 578 -26.38 42.91 -5.75
N TYR A 579 -27.17 42.86 -4.66
CA TYR A 579 -26.85 42.01 -3.51
C TYR A 579 -26.94 40.52 -3.80
N ARG A 580 -27.76 40.08 -4.71
CA ARG A 580 -27.85 38.68 -5.13
C ARG A 580 -26.68 38.24 -6.01
N LEU A 581 -26.10 39.11 -6.81
CA LEU A 581 -24.93 38.84 -7.62
C LEU A 581 -23.61 38.98 -6.82
N ASN A 582 -23.57 39.91 -5.86
CA ASN A 582 -22.35 40.27 -5.12
C ASN A 582 -22.14 39.43 -3.86
N VAL A 583 -22.15 38.09 -4.02
CA VAL A 583 -21.80 37.16 -2.93
C VAL A 583 -20.30 37.05 -2.80
N PHE A 584 -19.61 36.82 -3.91
CA PHE A 584 -18.17 36.93 -3.99
C PHE A 584 -17.81 38.09 -4.92
N ASN A 585 -17.06 39.07 -4.41
CA ASN A 585 -16.60 40.21 -5.19
C ASN A 585 -15.12 40.06 -5.53
N ILE A 586 -14.79 40.04 -6.82
CA ILE A 586 -13.42 39.95 -7.32
C ILE A 586 -13.13 41.21 -8.15
N SER A 587 -12.27 42.07 -7.64
CA SER A 587 -11.83 43.28 -8.36
C SER A 587 -10.50 43.06 -9.03
N ILE A 588 -10.45 43.07 -10.36
CA ILE A 588 -9.22 42.90 -11.12
C ILE A 588 -8.58 44.27 -11.34
N PRO A 589 -7.34 44.51 -10.87
CA PRO A 589 -6.67 45.79 -11.00
C PRO A 589 -6.32 46.09 -12.46
N PRO A 590 -6.40 47.37 -12.88
CA PRO A 590 -5.95 47.80 -14.20
C PRO A 590 -4.42 47.65 -14.33
N LEU A 591 -3.94 47.53 -15.57
CA LEU A 591 -2.54 47.21 -15.88
C LEU A 591 -1.57 48.24 -15.33
N ARG A 592 -1.94 49.52 -15.29
CA ARG A 592 -1.13 50.61 -14.69
C ARG A 592 -0.87 50.44 -13.20
N GLU A 593 -1.63 49.66 -12.49
CA GLU A 593 -1.44 49.36 -11.05
C GLU A 593 -0.64 48.08 -10.80
N ARG A 594 -0.26 47.35 -11.86
CA ARG A 594 0.53 46.14 -11.83
C ARG A 594 1.60 46.12 -12.93
N ARG A 595 2.35 47.24 -13.02
CA ARG A 595 3.35 47.46 -14.10
C ARG A 595 4.42 46.38 -14.15
N ASP A 596 4.80 45.84 -13.01
CA ASP A 596 5.79 44.74 -12.92
C ASP A 596 5.35 43.45 -13.58
N ASP A 597 4.06 43.28 -13.88
CA ASP A 597 3.53 42.15 -14.62
C ASP A 597 3.66 42.32 -16.14
N ILE A 598 3.93 43.52 -16.66
CA ILE A 598 4.02 43.84 -18.07
C ILE A 598 5.07 42.98 -18.80
N PRO A 599 6.30 42.82 -18.31
CA PRO A 599 7.31 41.98 -18.96
C PRO A 599 6.87 40.50 -19.06
N LEU A 600 6.20 39.98 -18.04
CA LEU A 600 5.66 38.61 -18.03
C LEU A 600 4.55 38.43 -19.05
N LEU A 601 3.64 39.40 -19.16
CA LEU A 601 2.56 39.41 -20.14
C LEU A 601 3.11 39.47 -21.57
N ILE A 602 4.10 40.36 -21.83
CA ILE A 602 4.75 40.46 -23.14
C ILE A 602 5.40 39.15 -23.55
N ASN A 603 6.14 38.52 -22.64
CA ASN A 603 6.81 37.24 -22.90
C ASN A 603 5.80 36.14 -23.21
N ARG A 604 4.73 36.06 -22.44
CA ARG A 604 3.65 35.11 -22.68
C ARG A 604 3.00 35.33 -24.04
N PHE A 605 2.62 36.57 -24.39
CA PHE A 605 1.99 36.86 -25.68
C PHE A 605 2.92 36.55 -26.85
N MET A 606 4.22 36.81 -26.68
CA MET A 606 5.22 36.50 -27.69
C MET A 606 5.28 34.96 -27.93
N ILE A 607 5.30 34.17 -26.88
CA ILE A 607 5.32 32.71 -26.97
C ILE A 607 4.00 32.20 -27.64
N GLU A 608 2.84 32.57 -27.11
CA GLU A 608 1.53 32.12 -27.61
C GLU A 608 1.31 32.52 -29.07
N PHE A 609 1.77 33.69 -29.47
CA PHE A 609 1.67 34.21 -30.83
C PHE A 609 2.59 33.45 -31.80
N CYS A 610 3.84 33.23 -31.39
CA CYS A 610 4.84 32.54 -32.22
C CYS A 610 4.50 31.04 -32.36
N GLU A 611 4.01 30.36 -31.32
CA GLU A 611 3.55 28.97 -31.40
C GLU A 611 2.39 28.80 -32.38
N ARG A 612 1.35 29.67 -32.32
CA ARG A 612 0.20 29.61 -33.24
C ARG A 612 0.59 29.82 -34.71
N ARG A 613 1.61 30.63 -34.97
CA ARG A 613 2.05 31.02 -36.33
C ARG A 613 3.28 30.27 -36.78
N LYS A 614 3.89 29.42 -35.96
CA LYS A 614 5.16 28.73 -36.22
C LYS A 614 6.31 29.70 -36.53
N MET A 615 6.38 30.79 -35.80
CA MET A 615 7.38 31.87 -35.94
C MET A 615 8.38 31.85 -34.78
N VAL A 616 9.51 32.56 -34.96
CA VAL A 616 10.54 32.66 -33.91
C VAL A 616 10.26 33.86 -32.99
N PRO A 617 10.31 33.72 -31.65
CA PRO A 617 10.11 34.84 -30.74
C PRO A 617 11.19 35.94 -30.94
N LYS A 618 10.71 37.21 -30.91
CA LYS A 618 11.60 38.39 -30.95
C LYS A 618 11.82 38.95 -29.54
N ILE A 619 12.94 39.61 -29.35
CA ILE A 619 13.32 40.20 -28.05
C ILE A 619 12.97 41.71 -28.04
N VAL A 620 12.28 42.14 -26.99
CA VAL A 620 11.98 43.56 -26.78
C VAL A 620 13.22 44.24 -26.16
N THR A 621 13.72 45.30 -26.79
CA THR A 621 14.88 46.03 -26.24
C THR A 621 14.57 46.73 -24.91
N ARG A 622 15.61 47.07 -24.13
CA ARG A 622 15.42 47.74 -22.83
C ARG A 622 14.69 49.08 -22.95
N GLU A 623 15.01 49.84 -23.99
CA GLU A 623 14.39 51.13 -24.28
C GLU A 623 12.91 50.96 -24.63
N ALA A 624 12.57 49.99 -25.46
CA ALA A 624 11.19 49.67 -25.80
C ALA A 624 10.41 49.14 -24.57
N MET A 625 11.02 48.29 -23.75
CA MET A 625 10.45 47.80 -22.49
C MET A 625 10.16 48.94 -21.51
N SER A 626 11.08 49.88 -21.33
CA SER A 626 10.89 51.06 -20.46
C SER A 626 9.67 51.88 -20.91
N ILE A 627 9.52 52.10 -22.21
CA ILE A 627 8.36 52.80 -22.77
C ILE A 627 7.06 52.06 -22.47
N LEU A 628 7.04 50.73 -22.68
CA LEU A 628 5.88 49.88 -22.42
C LEU A 628 5.48 49.84 -20.96
N MET A 629 6.45 49.82 -20.03
CA MET A 629 6.19 49.84 -18.58
C MET A 629 5.65 51.19 -18.07
N ASN A 630 6.00 52.30 -18.72
CA ASN A 630 5.61 53.66 -18.29
C ASN A 630 4.27 54.10 -18.90
N TYR A 631 3.76 53.44 -19.90
CA TYR A 631 2.48 53.76 -20.50
C TYR A 631 1.29 53.41 -19.62
N SER A 632 0.19 54.17 -19.72
CA SER A 632 -0.98 54.03 -18.80
C SER A 632 -1.94 52.90 -19.14
N TRP A 633 -1.83 52.32 -20.32
CA TRP A 633 -2.62 51.18 -20.85
C TRP A 633 -4.14 51.37 -20.63
N PRO A 634 -4.81 52.35 -21.22
CA PRO A 634 -6.26 52.53 -21.08
C PRO A 634 -7.07 51.32 -21.54
N GLY A 635 -6.59 50.56 -22.51
CA GLY A 635 -7.17 49.30 -22.98
C GLY A 635 -6.60 48.05 -22.32
N ASN A 636 -5.81 48.25 -21.26
CA ASN A 636 -5.23 47.20 -20.40
C ASN A 636 -4.50 46.07 -21.21
N ILE A 637 -4.74 44.81 -20.85
CA ILE A 637 -4.06 43.65 -21.46
C ILE A 637 -4.39 43.53 -22.97
N ARG A 638 -5.64 43.85 -23.38
CA ARG A 638 -6.05 43.75 -24.76
C ARG A 638 -5.29 44.75 -25.64
N GLU A 639 -5.06 45.96 -25.14
CA GLU A 639 -4.27 46.97 -25.86
C GLU A 639 -2.79 46.52 -25.91
N LEU A 640 -2.24 46.07 -24.79
CA LEU A 640 -0.85 45.58 -24.75
C LEU A 640 -0.62 44.45 -25.75
N GLN A 641 -1.51 43.49 -25.82
CA GLN A 641 -1.43 42.36 -26.74
C GLN A 641 -1.41 42.82 -28.20
N ASN A 642 -2.33 43.72 -28.56
CA ASN A 642 -2.41 44.28 -29.92
C ASN A 642 -1.15 45.06 -30.30
N VAL A 643 -0.58 45.84 -29.36
CA VAL A 643 0.63 46.60 -29.56
C VAL A 643 1.85 45.71 -29.80
N ILE A 644 1.98 44.65 -28.98
CA ILE A 644 3.09 43.70 -29.13
C ILE A 644 2.98 42.90 -30.42
N GLU A 645 1.77 42.44 -30.79
CA GLU A 645 1.54 41.77 -32.06
C GLU A 645 1.87 42.64 -33.25
N ARG A 646 1.44 43.94 -33.28
CA ARG A 646 1.79 44.91 -34.30
C ARG A 646 3.31 45.16 -34.36
N ALA A 647 3.96 45.38 -33.20
CA ALA A 647 5.41 45.63 -33.13
C ALA A 647 6.22 44.42 -33.64
N TYR A 648 5.73 43.21 -33.42
CA TYR A 648 6.34 42.00 -33.97
C TYR A 648 6.40 41.99 -35.50
N TYR A 649 5.30 42.36 -36.16
CA TYR A 649 5.28 42.42 -37.63
C TYR A 649 6.09 43.56 -38.21
N LEU A 650 6.17 44.70 -37.53
CA LEU A 650 6.94 45.87 -37.97
C LEU A 650 8.47 45.74 -37.82
N ALA A 651 8.91 44.86 -36.93
CA ALA A 651 10.31 44.63 -36.70
C ALA A 651 10.92 43.73 -37.80
N GLU A 652 11.84 44.24 -38.60
CA GLU A 652 12.51 43.50 -39.70
C GLU A 652 13.55 42.46 -39.18
N GLY A 653 14.02 42.54 -37.94
CA GLY A 653 14.97 41.61 -37.31
C GLY A 653 14.40 40.94 -36.06
N ASN A 654 15.31 40.40 -35.23
CA ASN A 654 14.95 39.70 -34.00
C ASN A 654 14.70 40.63 -32.81
N LEU A 655 14.75 41.95 -33.00
CA LEU A 655 14.62 42.95 -31.94
C LEU A 655 13.45 43.88 -32.16
N ILE A 656 12.60 44.02 -31.16
CA ILE A 656 11.52 45.02 -31.12
C ILE A 656 12.11 46.27 -30.44
N LYS A 657 12.26 47.36 -31.25
CA LYS A 657 12.79 48.63 -30.83
C LYS A 657 11.67 49.65 -30.61
N PRO A 658 11.95 50.82 -30.00
CA PRO A 658 10.97 51.91 -29.85
C PRO A 658 10.29 52.35 -31.12
N GLU A 659 10.97 52.34 -32.27
CA GLU A 659 10.45 52.71 -33.59
C GLU A 659 9.32 51.79 -34.12
N HIS A 660 9.26 50.57 -33.60
CA HIS A 660 8.21 49.60 -33.94
C HIS A 660 6.95 49.78 -33.08
N LEU A 661 7.00 50.60 -32.04
CA LEU A 661 5.87 50.90 -31.17
C LEU A 661 5.01 52.03 -31.74
N PRO A 662 3.69 52.06 -31.51
CA PRO A 662 2.81 53.13 -31.97
C PRO A 662 3.26 54.50 -31.46
N ALA A 663 3.21 55.54 -32.34
CA ALA A 663 3.64 56.90 -32.00
C ALA A 663 2.92 57.47 -30.75
N GLN A 664 1.70 57.07 -30.47
CA GLN A 664 0.94 57.48 -29.31
C GLN A 664 1.56 56.96 -27.96
N ILE A 665 2.26 55.83 -28.01
CA ILE A 665 2.94 55.24 -26.83
C ILE A 665 4.32 55.89 -26.67
N THR A 666 5.06 56.11 -27.75
CA THR A 666 6.39 56.75 -27.75
C THR A 666 6.31 58.22 -27.42
N SER A 667 5.33 58.98 -27.95
CA SER A 667 5.20 60.42 -27.72
C SER A 667 4.80 60.79 -26.28
N LYS A 668 3.91 59.98 -25.66
CA LYS A 668 3.54 60.15 -24.23
C LYS A 668 4.66 59.79 -23.27
N ALA A 669 5.49 58.83 -23.60
CA ALA A 669 6.66 58.47 -22.80
C ALA A 669 7.73 59.58 -22.85
N LEU A 670 7.81 60.33 -23.92
CA LEU A 670 8.70 61.51 -24.09
C LEU A 670 8.14 62.79 -23.44
N SER A 671 6.82 62.89 -23.22
CA SER A 671 6.16 64.06 -22.60
C SER A 671 5.87 63.89 -21.08
N GLY A 672 6.10 62.76 -20.50
CA GLY A 672 5.85 62.46 -19.11
C GLY A 672 7.10 62.03 -18.36
N GLU A 673 8.06 62.90 -18.24
CA GLU A 673 8.93 63.16 -17.12
C GLU A 673 9.92 64.23 -17.56
N LYS A 674 9.77 65.43 -17.03
CA LYS A 674 10.90 66.37 -16.97
C LYS A 674 12.05 65.55 -16.39
N VAL A 675 13.12 65.36 -17.19
CA VAL A 675 14.41 64.95 -16.66
C VAL A 675 14.66 65.85 -15.48
N THR A 676 14.48 65.34 -14.28
CA THR A 676 14.88 65.99 -13.07
C THR A 676 16.35 66.36 -13.29
N LYS A 677 16.64 67.65 -13.21
CA LYS A 677 18.01 68.16 -13.22
C LYS A 677 18.90 67.14 -12.54
N ILE A 678 20.01 66.78 -13.18
CA ILE A 678 21.05 66.02 -12.52
C ILE A 678 21.43 66.84 -11.32
N THR A 679 20.85 66.53 -10.15
CA THR A 679 21.25 67.10 -8.85
C THR A 679 22.52 66.40 -8.43
N THR A 680 23.42 67.18 -7.83
CA THR A 680 24.64 66.58 -7.28
C THR A 680 24.24 65.50 -6.25
N PHE A 681 25.05 64.46 -6.07
CA PHE A 681 24.80 63.41 -5.08
C PHE A 681 24.44 64.01 -3.69
N LYS A 682 25.04 65.12 -3.32
CA LYS A 682 24.77 65.82 -2.06
C LYS A 682 23.34 66.38 -1.99
N GLU A 683 22.83 66.91 -3.09
CA GLU A 683 21.44 67.45 -3.16
C GLU A 683 20.42 66.34 -3.13
N ALA A 684 20.68 65.23 -3.81
CA ALA A 684 19.82 64.07 -3.80
C ALA A 684 19.71 63.45 -2.39
N VAL A 685 20.81 63.30 -1.69
CA VAL A 685 20.85 62.80 -0.31
C VAL A 685 20.09 63.79 0.62
N ALA A 686 20.30 65.10 0.46
CA ALA A 686 19.59 66.13 1.25
C ALA A 686 18.06 66.07 1.08
N GLU A 687 17.57 65.80 -0.12
CA GLU A 687 16.14 65.70 -0.40
C GLU A 687 15.51 64.46 0.25
N VAL A 688 16.18 63.30 0.22
CA VAL A 688 15.77 62.08 0.88
C VAL A 688 15.80 62.25 2.40
N GLU A 689 16.85 62.83 2.97
CA GLU A 689 16.96 63.11 4.41
C GLU A 689 15.86 64.06 4.89
N LYS A 690 15.59 65.11 4.16
CA LYS A 690 14.53 66.08 4.45
C LYS A 690 13.17 65.40 4.47
N LYS A 691 12.87 64.53 3.50
CA LYS A 691 11.62 63.78 3.41
C LYS A 691 11.42 62.83 4.60
N LEU A 692 12.45 62.05 4.93
CA LEU A 692 12.44 61.13 6.08
C LEU A 692 12.25 61.84 7.42
N ILE A 693 12.89 63.03 7.60
CA ILE A 693 12.73 63.82 8.82
C ILE A 693 11.29 64.35 8.93
N ILE A 694 10.69 64.84 7.84
CA ILE A 694 9.30 65.33 7.84
C ILE A 694 8.32 64.18 8.13
N GLU A 695 8.48 63.04 7.52
CA GLU A 695 7.66 61.85 7.78
C GLU A 695 7.80 61.34 9.21
N GLY A 696 9.04 61.25 9.74
CA GLY A 696 9.30 60.90 11.13
C GLY A 696 8.71 61.87 12.15
N LEU A 697 8.76 63.16 11.87
CA LEU A 697 8.11 64.18 12.70
C LEU A 697 6.58 64.07 12.70
N LYS A 698 5.96 63.81 11.55
CA LYS A 698 4.51 63.54 11.44
C LYS A 698 4.13 62.28 12.19
N ALA A 699 4.83 61.18 12.05
CA ALA A 699 4.57 59.88 12.70
C ALA A 699 4.70 59.97 14.23
N THR A 700 5.47 60.95 14.76
CA THR A 700 5.69 61.13 16.19
C THR A 700 4.95 62.35 16.77
N ASN A 701 3.96 62.85 16.07
CA ASN A 701 3.21 64.06 16.43
C ASN A 701 4.11 65.24 16.81
N TYR A 702 5.15 65.46 15.97
CA TYR A 702 6.18 66.51 16.13
C TYR A 702 7.05 66.44 17.39
N ASN A 703 7.02 65.28 18.08
CA ASN A 703 7.93 65.06 19.21
C ASN A 703 9.34 64.74 18.71
N LYS A 704 10.23 65.74 18.84
CA LYS A 704 11.60 65.68 18.33
C LYS A 704 12.43 64.60 18.99
N LEU A 705 12.17 64.22 20.26
CA LEU A 705 12.91 63.17 20.94
C LEU A 705 12.50 61.77 20.42
N ALA A 706 11.21 61.56 20.24
CA ALA A 706 10.65 60.35 19.68
C ALA A 706 11.07 60.19 18.21
N CYS A 707 11.08 61.26 17.41
CA CYS A 707 11.51 61.27 16.02
C CYS A 707 13.01 60.89 15.89
N ALA A 708 13.88 61.43 16.74
CA ALA A 708 15.31 61.11 16.74
C ALA A 708 15.54 59.60 17.03
N ARG A 709 14.76 59.02 17.96
CA ARG A 709 14.80 57.57 18.26
C ARG A 709 14.27 56.73 17.10
N LEU A 710 13.16 57.16 16.48
CA LEU A 710 12.55 56.46 15.34
C LEU A 710 13.49 56.39 14.13
N LEU A 711 14.20 57.51 13.87
CA LEU A 711 15.15 57.63 12.74
C LEU A 711 16.54 57.07 13.08
N GLY A 712 16.80 56.61 14.29
CA GLY A 712 18.09 56.05 14.71
C GLY A 712 19.24 57.05 14.72
N ILE A 713 18.97 58.38 14.85
CA ILE A 713 19.98 59.45 14.83
C ILE A 713 20.05 60.19 16.16
N PRO A 714 21.24 60.72 16.53
CA PRO A 714 21.38 61.54 17.73
C PRO A 714 20.48 62.77 17.69
N ARG A 715 19.92 63.15 18.82
CA ARG A 715 19.02 64.32 18.95
C ARG A 715 19.66 65.60 18.40
N ALA A 716 20.96 65.84 18.69
CA ALA A 716 21.69 66.96 18.19
C ALA A 716 21.73 67.01 16.65
N THR A 717 21.95 65.84 16.01
CA THR A 717 21.95 65.67 14.55
C THR A 717 20.58 65.97 13.94
N LEU A 718 19.50 65.52 14.56
CA LEU A 718 18.16 65.85 14.10
C LEU A 718 17.89 67.36 14.15
N TYR A 719 18.23 67.99 15.23
CA TYR A 719 18.06 69.48 15.36
C TYR A 719 18.88 70.24 14.32
N GLN A 720 20.12 69.84 14.10
CA GLN A 720 20.96 70.41 13.08
C GLN A 720 20.39 70.30 11.69
N LYS A 721 19.91 69.10 11.34
CA LYS A 721 19.28 68.80 10.04
C LYS A 721 17.95 69.52 9.84
N ILE A 722 17.10 69.66 10.90
CA ILE A 722 15.87 70.46 10.86
C ILE A 722 16.19 71.91 10.52
N LYS A 723 17.25 72.47 11.13
CA LYS A 723 17.71 73.88 10.88
C LYS A 723 18.31 74.04 9.50
N GLU A 724 19.14 73.07 9.07
CA GLU A 724 19.84 73.08 7.77
C GLU A 724 18.82 72.98 6.61
N TYR A 725 17.77 72.14 6.74
CA TYR A 725 16.75 71.94 5.68
C TYR A 725 15.54 72.89 5.82
N GLY A 726 15.57 73.86 6.77
CA GLY A 726 14.49 74.85 6.96
C GLY A 726 13.10 74.19 7.20
N ILE A 727 13.04 73.07 7.93
CA ILE A 727 11.78 72.38 8.23
C ILE A 727 11.04 73.15 9.30
N LYS A 728 9.93 73.80 8.94
CA LYS A 728 8.99 74.45 9.88
C LYS A 728 8.21 73.39 10.64
N ILE A 729 8.28 73.43 11.96
CA ILE A 729 7.62 72.47 12.88
C ILE A 729 6.42 73.13 13.52
#